data_3d16330c9cc99e641a4a36bd1c4338a5
#
_entry.id   3d16330c9cc99e641a4a36bd1c4338a5
#
_cell.length_a   1.000
_cell.length_b   1.000
_cell.length_c   1.000
_cell.angle_alpha   90.00
_cell.angle_beta   90.00
_cell.angle_gamma   90.00
#
_symmetry.space_group_name_H-M   'P 1'
#
loop_
_entity.id
_entity.type
_entity.pdbx_description
1 polymer ?
#
loop_
_entity_poly.entity_id
_entity_poly.type
_entity_poly.pdbx_seq_one_letter_code
_entity_poly.pdbx_strand_id
1 'polypeptide(L)'
;MHCPECQLENSDGANFCIECGLKLAPASKPASAVLSYDEKLANIQRYLPQGLTEKILNQKEKLEGERRQVTVMFCDMEGYTEFAERLGPEKAYQIMDKIYEILIHSVNDFGGTVNEMTGDGIMALFGAPIALEDAPQRALWSALSIHRDITEYNAQQKETAPIKMRIGIHTGPVVVGTLGNDLRVEFKAVGNTVNLAARMEELAEAGTTFITDETYRLIRNIFEVEALGQMSVKGVKKAIPVYKVLTGKKKGYRPQLGSERMIYCEMVGREQELNRLELQVMKLINGEGSVVNIVGEAGIGKSRLVAELKRREAIKRVSLFECRAISMGRNLGYYPIIDLLKQWARIREDDGETMAFGKLEAAVRRLYPHTFIDVLPFIGILMGMKPSGRYADRTKGIEGEALEKLILKNIRELLIKASSLTPLVIVTEDLHWADTSSIELLESLFRLTETERILFINVFRPGYSETGERLSENLKTKPEVYHVGIDIEPLDDNLCEILISSMLNISEFDHAIYGKILQRAGGNPFFIEEVVRSLIDERAVTLKNGRFHTTDKMGTIAIPNTISDVLMVRVDRLEEETRNLVKIASVIGRTFFYRVLSEVANSGEDLDRRLTYLKEIQLFRERRRMGEVEYLFKHALAQEAAYNSILPRSRRNLHLKVAAAIERIFAERLHEFYGTLAYHYSRTEILEKAEAYLIKAGEEGLKSSASMEALNLYQEALDLYLKNYGAASDPGKLPYWRKT
;
A
#
# COMPACT_ATOMS: atom_id res chain seq x y z
N MET A 1 -13.55 -9.10 2.74
CA MET A 1 -14.94 -8.65 2.47
C MET A 1 -15.02 -7.13 2.46
N HIS A 2 -15.85 -6.54 1.57
CA HIS A 2 -15.99 -5.08 1.53
C HIS A 2 -17.01 -4.58 2.56
N CYS A 3 -16.68 -3.48 3.20
CA CYS A 3 -17.61 -2.81 4.09
C CYS A 3 -18.73 -2.16 3.29
N PRO A 4 -20.02 -2.39 3.60
CA PRO A 4 -21.12 -1.78 2.88
C PRO A 4 -21.21 -0.27 3.08
N GLU A 5 -20.63 0.29 4.14
CA GLU A 5 -20.69 1.72 4.46
C GLU A 5 -19.55 2.52 3.82
N CYS A 6 -18.29 2.08 3.96
CA CYS A 6 -17.11 2.81 3.48
C CYS A 6 -16.38 2.12 2.31
N GLN A 7 -16.87 0.97 1.86
CA GLN A 7 -16.36 0.15 0.76
C GLN A 7 -14.89 -0.31 0.93
N LEU A 8 -14.29 -0.11 2.10
CA LEU A 8 -12.96 -0.62 2.37
C LEU A 8 -12.97 -2.15 2.38
N GLU A 9 -11.95 -2.74 1.78
CA GLU A 9 -11.74 -4.17 1.83
C GLU A 9 -11.14 -4.57 3.18
N ASN A 10 -11.87 -5.41 3.91
CA ASN A 10 -11.45 -5.98 5.18
C ASN A 10 -11.02 -7.44 4.98
N SER A 11 -10.17 -7.94 5.87
CA SER A 11 -9.73 -9.35 5.84
C SER A 11 -10.93 -10.30 5.82
N ASP A 12 -10.81 -11.43 5.12
CA ASP A 12 -11.84 -12.45 5.11
C ASP A 12 -12.02 -13.00 6.53
N GLY A 13 -13.26 -12.91 7.04
CA GLY A 13 -13.59 -13.24 8.44
C GLY A 13 -13.51 -12.04 9.40
N ALA A 14 -13.23 -10.84 8.95
CA ALA A 14 -13.31 -9.65 9.81
C ALA A 14 -14.77 -9.41 10.23
N ASN A 15 -14.99 -9.31 11.52
CA ASN A 15 -16.33 -9.02 12.07
C ASN A 15 -16.70 -7.55 11.98
N PHE A 16 -15.70 -6.66 11.86
CA PHE A 16 -15.88 -5.21 11.79
C PHE A 16 -14.97 -4.60 10.74
N CYS A 17 -15.41 -3.51 10.14
CA CYS A 17 -14.59 -2.72 9.22
C CYS A 17 -13.51 -1.97 9.98
N ILE A 18 -12.27 -2.16 9.58
CA ILE A 18 -11.10 -1.52 10.18
C ILE A 18 -11.07 0.00 9.95
N GLU A 19 -11.83 0.49 8.97
CA GLU A 19 -11.86 1.91 8.60
C GLU A 19 -12.99 2.68 9.29
N CYS A 20 -14.22 2.11 9.30
CA CYS A 20 -15.41 2.79 9.84
C CYS A 20 -16.00 2.11 11.07
N GLY A 21 -15.46 0.97 11.53
CA GLY A 21 -15.96 0.24 12.67
C GLY A 21 -17.28 -0.50 12.46
N LEU A 22 -17.86 -0.49 11.23
CA LEU A 22 -19.11 -1.16 10.94
C LEU A 22 -18.98 -2.68 11.08
N LYS A 23 -19.96 -3.33 11.72
CA LYS A 23 -20.02 -4.79 11.82
C LYS A 23 -20.31 -5.43 10.46
N LEU A 24 -19.43 -6.32 9.99
CA LEU A 24 -19.45 -6.88 8.63
C LEU A 24 -20.13 -8.26 8.55
N ALA A 25 -20.27 -8.98 9.65
CA ALA A 25 -20.92 -10.27 9.70
C ALA A 25 -21.85 -10.38 10.92
N PRO A 26 -22.98 -11.08 10.82
CA PRO A 26 -23.78 -11.40 11.99
C PRO A 26 -22.99 -12.35 12.90
N ALA A 27 -22.91 -12.03 14.19
CA ALA A 27 -22.32 -12.92 15.17
C ALA A 27 -23.05 -14.27 15.13
N SER A 28 -22.35 -15.36 14.81
CA SER A 28 -22.87 -16.70 15.01
C SER A 28 -22.99 -16.92 16.52
N LYS A 29 -24.22 -17.05 17.03
CA LYS A 29 -24.47 -17.38 18.43
C LYS A 29 -23.90 -18.76 18.70
N PRO A 30 -22.97 -18.96 19.66
CA PRO A 30 -22.66 -20.31 20.15
C PRO A 30 -23.83 -20.79 21.02
N ALA A 31 -24.28 -21.99 20.74
CA ALA A 31 -25.22 -22.69 21.61
C ALA A 31 -24.59 -22.93 22.97
N SER A 32 -25.29 -22.59 24.04
CA SER A 32 -24.86 -22.82 25.43
C SER A 32 -24.81 -24.32 25.77
N ALA A 33 -23.64 -24.89 25.65
CA ALA A 33 -23.32 -26.21 26.25
C ALA A 33 -22.28 -25.98 27.37
N VAL A 34 -22.48 -26.59 28.52
CA VAL A 34 -21.52 -26.61 29.63
C VAL A 34 -20.27 -27.36 29.16
N LEU A 35 -19.24 -26.65 28.81
CA LEU A 35 -17.99 -27.18 28.27
C LEU A 35 -17.15 -27.85 29.36
N SER A 36 -16.52 -28.99 29.07
CA SER A 36 -15.54 -29.65 29.92
C SER A 36 -14.27 -28.81 30.11
N TYR A 37 -13.43 -29.12 31.10
CA TYR A 37 -12.19 -28.38 31.37
C TYR A 37 -11.25 -28.37 30.17
N ASP A 38 -11.15 -29.46 29.43
CA ASP A 38 -10.32 -29.58 28.21
C ASP A 38 -10.92 -28.76 27.03
N GLU A 39 -12.23 -28.68 26.93
CA GLU A 39 -12.90 -27.83 25.94
C GLU A 39 -12.78 -26.34 26.30
N LYS A 40 -12.74 -25.98 27.60
CA LYS A 40 -12.41 -24.61 28.04
C LYS A 40 -10.96 -24.24 27.73
N LEU A 41 -10.02 -25.19 27.92
CA LEU A 41 -8.61 -25.01 27.57
C LEU A 41 -8.43 -24.85 26.03
N ALA A 42 -9.12 -25.71 25.26
CA ALA A 42 -9.15 -25.58 23.79
C ALA A 42 -9.80 -24.31 23.30
N ASN A 43 -10.81 -23.80 24.02
CA ASN A 43 -11.41 -22.51 23.71
C ASN A 43 -10.48 -21.32 24.05
N ILE A 44 -9.74 -21.39 25.16
CA ILE A 44 -8.69 -20.38 25.48
C ILE A 44 -7.61 -20.36 24.40
N GLN A 45 -7.22 -21.53 23.86
CA GLN A 45 -6.31 -21.63 22.71
C GLN A 45 -6.90 -21.07 21.40
N ARG A 46 -8.23 -21.07 21.23
CA ARG A 46 -8.90 -20.44 20.08
C ARG A 46 -8.91 -18.91 20.12
N TYR A 47 -8.78 -18.31 21.30
CA TYR A 47 -8.76 -16.85 21.48
C TYR A 47 -7.35 -16.26 21.37
N LEU A 48 -6.32 -17.10 21.32
CA LEU A 48 -4.97 -16.64 20.97
C LEU A 48 -4.84 -16.57 19.43
N PRO A 49 -4.28 -15.51 18.86
CA PRO A 49 -4.03 -15.44 17.43
C PRO A 49 -3.26 -16.68 16.95
N GLN A 50 -3.73 -17.30 15.85
CA GLN A 50 -3.06 -18.48 15.27
C GLN A 50 -1.59 -18.13 14.99
N GLY A 51 -0.68 -18.94 15.52
CA GLY A 51 0.77 -18.72 15.43
C GLY A 51 1.40 -18.00 16.63
N LEU A 52 0.62 -17.49 17.61
CA LEU A 52 1.20 -16.89 18.81
C LEU A 52 1.80 -17.96 19.73
N THR A 53 1.11 -19.08 19.89
CA THR A 53 1.58 -20.21 20.70
C THR A 53 2.86 -20.82 20.10
N GLU A 54 2.92 -20.99 18.78
CA GLU A 54 4.13 -21.47 18.09
C GLU A 54 5.29 -20.47 18.16
N LYS A 55 5.01 -19.18 18.04
CA LYS A 55 6.04 -18.13 18.17
C LYS A 55 6.57 -18.01 19.58
N ILE A 56 5.72 -18.12 20.61
CA ILE A 56 6.15 -18.12 22.01
C ILE A 56 6.97 -19.39 22.32
N LEU A 57 6.58 -20.54 21.79
CA LEU A 57 7.30 -21.80 21.98
C LEU A 57 8.63 -21.86 21.21
N ASN A 58 8.69 -21.28 20.01
CA ASN A 58 9.90 -21.25 19.18
C ASN A 58 10.91 -20.15 19.56
N GLN A 59 10.50 -19.17 20.38
CA GLN A 59 11.36 -18.06 20.84
C GLN A 59 11.84 -18.22 22.29
N LYS A 60 11.84 -19.45 22.82
CA LYS A 60 12.26 -19.73 24.21
C LYS A 60 13.69 -19.27 24.57
N GLU A 61 14.53 -18.92 23.61
CA GLU A 61 15.94 -18.61 23.87
C GLU A 61 16.35 -17.12 23.82
N LYS A 62 15.50 -16.19 23.36
CA LYS A 62 15.86 -14.76 23.29
C LYS A 62 14.65 -13.83 23.28
N LEU A 63 14.04 -13.57 24.45
CA LEU A 63 13.23 -12.38 24.65
C LEU A 63 13.83 -11.54 25.78
N GLU A 64 15.03 -11.00 25.56
CA GLU A 64 15.48 -9.79 26.21
C GLU A 64 14.49 -8.68 25.83
N GLY A 65 14.02 -7.89 26.83
CA GLY A 65 12.94 -6.92 26.66
C GLY A 65 13.19 -5.97 25.48
N GLU A 66 12.33 -6.03 24.46
CA GLU A 66 12.42 -5.20 23.26
C GLU A 66 11.64 -3.90 23.44
N ARG A 67 12.24 -2.77 23.11
CA ARG A 67 11.56 -1.47 23.12
C ARG A 67 10.76 -1.28 21.84
N ARG A 68 9.42 -1.21 21.97
CA ARG A 68 8.49 -1.04 20.86
C ARG A 68 7.55 0.13 21.05
N GLN A 69 7.14 0.75 19.96
CA GLN A 69 6.03 1.70 19.93
C GLN A 69 4.72 0.91 19.92
N VAL A 70 3.89 1.08 20.91
CA VAL A 70 2.59 0.39 21.01
C VAL A 70 1.49 1.37 21.42
N THR A 71 0.25 0.99 21.16
CA THR A 71 -0.93 1.65 21.72
C THR A 71 -1.49 0.78 22.83
N VAL A 72 -1.54 1.34 24.03
CA VAL A 72 -2.09 0.70 25.23
C VAL A 72 -3.49 1.20 25.46
N MET A 73 -4.42 0.29 25.71
CA MET A 73 -5.81 0.56 26.03
C MET A 73 -6.15 -0.04 27.40
N PHE A 74 -6.62 0.77 28.32
CA PHE A 74 -7.32 0.33 29.52
C PHE A 74 -8.81 0.52 29.34
N CYS A 75 -9.56 -0.46 29.76
CA CYS A 75 -11.01 -0.44 29.72
C CYS A 75 -11.54 -0.99 31.04
N ASP A 76 -12.38 -0.25 31.73
CA ASP A 76 -12.87 -0.56 33.07
C ASP A 76 -14.37 -0.29 33.20
N MET A 77 -15.06 -1.05 34.04
CA MET A 77 -16.51 -0.90 34.26
C MET A 77 -16.78 0.11 35.37
N GLU A 78 -17.49 1.19 35.05
CA GLU A 78 -17.87 2.17 36.05
C GLU A 78 -18.77 1.58 37.15
N GLY A 79 -18.37 1.83 38.42
CA GLY A 79 -19.18 1.48 39.57
C GLY A 79 -19.32 -0.02 39.82
N TYR A 80 -18.37 -0.85 39.37
CA TYR A 80 -18.42 -2.31 39.51
C TYR A 80 -18.60 -2.77 40.97
N THR A 81 -17.93 -2.15 41.92
CA THR A 81 -18.02 -2.53 43.33
C THR A 81 -19.43 -2.42 43.86
N GLU A 82 -20.10 -1.29 43.64
CA GLU A 82 -21.49 -1.08 44.04
C GLU A 82 -22.47 -2.00 43.27
N PHE A 83 -22.15 -2.26 42.01
CA PHE A 83 -22.90 -3.17 41.16
C PHE A 83 -22.82 -4.62 41.67
N ALA A 84 -21.65 -5.09 42.04
CA ALA A 84 -21.42 -6.42 42.56
C ALA A 84 -22.06 -6.62 43.96
N GLU A 85 -21.97 -5.62 44.84
CA GLU A 85 -22.62 -5.65 46.15
C GLU A 85 -24.17 -5.77 46.02
N ARG A 86 -24.76 -5.08 45.07
CA ARG A 86 -26.21 -5.07 44.86
C ARG A 86 -26.76 -6.40 44.26
N LEU A 87 -26.00 -7.06 43.37
CA LEU A 87 -26.46 -8.23 42.63
C LEU A 87 -26.07 -9.55 43.28
N GLY A 88 -25.09 -9.52 44.17
CA GLY A 88 -24.45 -10.72 44.75
C GLY A 88 -23.37 -11.30 43.81
N PRO A 89 -22.44 -12.11 44.38
CA PRO A 89 -21.23 -12.54 43.67
C PRO A 89 -21.51 -13.44 42.46
N GLU A 90 -22.52 -14.34 42.54
CA GLU A 90 -22.79 -15.25 41.43
C GLU A 90 -23.34 -14.54 40.20
N LYS A 91 -24.30 -13.63 40.39
CA LYS A 91 -24.87 -12.84 39.28
C LYS A 91 -23.84 -11.85 38.70
N ALA A 92 -23.07 -11.19 39.56
CA ALA A 92 -22.00 -10.30 39.15
C ALA A 92 -20.98 -11.04 38.29
N TYR A 93 -20.58 -12.25 38.70
CA TYR A 93 -19.67 -13.11 37.94
C TYR A 93 -20.20 -13.48 36.56
N GLN A 94 -21.47 -13.90 36.46
CA GLN A 94 -22.11 -14.25 35.18
C GLN A 94 -22.19 -13.06 34.22
N ILE A 95 -22.44 -11.87 34.74
CA ILE A 95 -22.48 -10.64 33.94
C ILE A 95 -21.06 -10.27 33.47
N MET A 96 -20.08 -10.33 34.37
CA MET A 96 -18.68 -10.06 34.01
C MET A 96 -18.14 -11.02 32.97
N ASP A 97 -18.51 -12.31 33.03
CA ASP A 97 -18.12 -13.29 32.00
C ASP A 97 -18.61 -12.85 30.60
N LYS A 98 -19.84 -12.32 30.52
CA LYS A 98 -20.37 -11.78 29.27
C LYS A 98 -19.69 -10.46 28.83
N ILE A 99 -19.37 -9.60 29.79
CA ILE A 99 -18.64 -8.37 29.50
C ILE A 99 -17.23 -8.70 28.99
N TYR A 100 -16.53 -9.61 29.62
CA TYR A 100 -15.22 -10.07 29.15
C TYR A 100 -15.28 -10.68 27.74
N GLU A 101 -16.31 -11.45 27.43
CA GLU A 101 -16.54 -11.97 26.08
C GLU A 101 -16.61 -10.81 25.05
N ILE A 102 -17.38 -9.76 25.34
CA ILE A 102 -17.50 -8.58 24.48
C ILE A 102 -16.16 -7.85 24.35
N LEU A 103 -15.46 -7.60 25.47
CA LEU A 103 -14.19 -6.88 25.47
C LEU A 103 -13.11 -7.63 24.69
N ILE A 104 -12.96 -8.93 24.94
CA ILE A 104 -11.97 -9.77 24.27
C ILE A 104 -12.23 -9.86 22.77
N HIS A 105 -13.50 -10.07 22.37
CA HIS A 105 -13.85 -10.12 20.95
C HIS A 105 -13.56 -8.79 20.26
N SER A 106 -14.00 -7.67 20.86
CA SER A 106 -13.76 -6.34 20.28
C SER A 106 -12.27 -6.00 20.17
N VAL A 107 -11.41 -6.44 21.09
CA VAL A 107 -9.96 -6.24 20.99
C VAL A 107 -9.36 -7.11 19.90
N ASN A 108 -9.70 -8.41 19.88
CA ASN A 108 -9.13 -9.36 18.91
C ASN A 108 -9.57 -9.07 17.47
N ASP A 109 -10.81 -8.63 17.26
CA ASP A 109 -11.36 -8.30 15.93
C ASP A 109 -10.59 -7.16 15.25
N PHE A 110 -10.01 -6.25 16.06
CA PHE A 110 -9.15 -5.18 15.57
C PHE A 110 -7.65 -5.51 15.68
N GLY A 111 -7.29 -6.78 15.93
CA GLY A 111 -5.91 -7.25 15.96
C GLY A 111 -5.12 -6.83 17.20
N GLY A 112 -5.79 -6.40 18.26
CA GLY A 112 -5.20 -6.19 19.57
C GLY A 112 -4.99 -7.51 20.33
N THR A 113 -4.24 -7.43 21.41
CA THR A 113 -4.01 -8.56 22.33
C THR A 113 -4.40 -8.14 23.75
N VAL A 114 -5.31 -8.87 24.38
CA VAL A 114 -5.61 -8.67 25.79
C VAL A 114 -4.42 -9.18 26.60
N ASN A 115 -3.78 -8.28 27.32
CA ASN A 115 -2.56 -8.55 28.09
C ASN A 115 -2.86 -8.93 29.55
N GLU A 116 -3.87 -8.29 30.13
CA GLU A 116 -4.23 -8.48 31.54
C GLU A 116 -5.74 -8.25 31.72
N MET A 117 -6.35 -9.02 32.65
CA MET A 117 -7.70 -8.81 33.16
C MET A 117 -7.59 -8.16 34.54
N THR A 118 -8.22 -7.00 34.71
CA THR A 118 -8.06 -6.14 35.91
C THR A 118 -9.15 -6.35 36.97
N GLY A 119 -9.99 -7.37 36.81
CA GLY A 119 -11.10 -7.69 37.74
C GLY A 119 -12.44 -7.16 37.25
N ASP A 120 -12.55 -5.92 36.88
CA ASP A 120 -13.71 -5.23 36.30
C ASP A 120 -13.44 -4.69 34.90
N GLY A 121 -12.27 -4.96 34.33
CA GLY A 121 -11.86 -4.50 33.02
C GLY A 121 -10.71 -5.28 32.41
N ILE A 122 -10.10 -4.71 31.39
CA ILE A 122 -8.96 -5.27 30.68
C ILE A 122 -7.89 -4.23 30.36
N MET A 123 -6.65 -4.70 30.27
CA MET A 123 -5.56 -4.01 29.60
C MET A 123 -5.27 -4.70 28.26
N ALA A 124 -5.31 -3.95 27.18
CA ALA A 124 -5.02 -4.46 25.84
C ALA A 124 -3.87 -3.71 25.17
N LEU A 125 -3.12 -4.43 24.31
CA LEU A 125 -2.00 -3.92 23.54
C LEU A 125 -2.30 -4.02 22.05
N PHE A 126 -2.04 -2.94 21.31
CA PHE A 126 -2.06 -2.91 19.86
C PHE A 126 -0.65 -2.58 19.37
N GLY A 127 -0.07 -3.44 18.53
CA GLY A 127 1.31 -3.34 18.07
C GLY A 127 2.30 -4.23 18.82
N ALA A 128 1.82 -5.07 19.78
CA ALA A 128 2.59 -6.11 20.43
C ALA A 128 1.67 -7.27 20.84
N PRO A 129 2.13 -8.52 20.77
CA PRO A 129 3.43 -9.00 20.25
C PRO A 129 3.57 -8.86 18.74
N ILE A 130 2.46 -8.69 18.01
CA ILE A 130 2.44 -8.49 16.56
C ILE A 130 2.53 -6.99 16.29
N ALA A 131 3.52 -6.55 15.49
CA ALA A 131 3.66 -5.16 15.09
C ALA A 131 2.48 -4.72 14.20
N LEU A 132 1.88 -3.56 14.50
CA LEU A 132 0.78 -2.96 13.77
C LEU A 132 1.12 -1.50 13.48
N GLU A 133 1.12 -1.09 12.22
CA GLU A 133 1.39 0.29 11.83
C GLU A 133 0.24 1.25 12.19
N ASP A 134 -0.98 0.72 12.14
CA ASP A 134 -2.22 1.42 12.44
C ASP A 134 -2.75 1.12 13.87
N ALA A 135 -1.85 0.76 14.79
CA ALA A 135 -2.18 0.41 16.16
C ALA A 135 -3.10 1.45 16.86
N PRO A 136 -2.87 2.77 16.79
CA PRO A 136 -3.76 3.76 17.39
C PRO A 136 -5.16 3.74 16.79
N GLN A 137 -5.27 3.58 15.48
CA GLN A 137 -6.56 3.56 14.77
C GLN A 137 -7.37 2.33 15.19
N ARG A 138 -6.72 1.16 15.24
CA ARG A 138 -7.34 -0.11 15.64
C ARG A 138 -7.81 -0.06 17.09
N ALA A 139 -7.00 0.50 17.98
CA ALA A 139 -7.38 0.70 19.39
C ALA A 139 -8.64 1.56 19.52
N LEU A 140 -8.75 2.65 18.74
CA LEU A 140 -9.92 3.51 18.78
C LEU A 140 -11.16 2.85 18.17
N TRP A 141 -11.03 2.12 17.06
CA TRP A 141 -12.15 1.36 16.51
C TRP A 141 -12.62 0.26 17.47
N SER A 142 -11.69 -0.42 18.15
CA SER A 142 -12.00 -1.38 19.21
C SER A 142 -12.78 -0.70 20.35
N ALA A 143 -12.33 0.47 20.82
CA ALA A 143 -13.00 1.23 21.88
C ALA A 143 -14.43 1.64 21.49
N LEU A 144 -14.64 2.15 20.27
CA LEU A 144 -15.98 2.48 19.77
C LEU A 144 -16.87 1.24 19.60
N SER A 145 -16.29 0.09 19.21
CA SER A 145 -17.01 -1.18 19.15
C SER A 145 -17.45 -1.62 20.54
N ILE A 146 -16.55 -1.54 21.55
CA ILE A 146 -16.90 -1.87 22.93
C ILE A 146 -18.10 -1.04 23.42
N HIS A 147 -18.06 0.27 23.25
CA HIS A 147 -19.20 1.13 23.67
C HIS A 147 -20.50 0.77 22.97
N ARG A 148 -20.46 0.46 21.67
CA ARG A 148 -21.63 0.03 20.92
C ARG A 148 -22.17 -1.31 21.42
N ASP A 149 -21.31 -2.30 21.54
CA ASP A 149 -21.70 -3.67 21.88
C ASP A 149 -22.20 -3.77 23.34
N ILE A 150 -21.64 -2.96 24.25
CA ILE A 150 -22.16 -2.77 25.62
C ILE A 150 -23.55 -2.11 25.59
N THR A 151 -23.75 -1.12 24.72
CA THR A 151 -25.08 -0.48 24.57
C THR A 151 -26.13 -1.48 24.05
N GLU A 152 -25.75 -2.33 23.10
CA GLU A 152 -26.61 -3.41 22.59
C GLU A 152 -26.91 -4.46 23.69
N TYR A 153 -25.91 -4.82 24.48
CA TYR A 153 -26.07 -5.70 25.63
C TYR A 153 -27.07 -5.14 26.65
N ASN A 154 -26.91 -3.86 27.02
CA ASN A 154 -27.84 -3.18 27.93
C ASN A 154 -29.28 -3.16 27.42
N ALA A 155 -29.49 -2.98 26.11
CA ALA A 155 -30.84 -2.99 25.51
C ALA A 155 -31.51 -4.38 25.61
N GLN A 156 -30.76 -5.46 25.74
CA GLN A 156 -31.28 -6.81 25.91
C GLN A 156 -31.54 -7.15 27.39
N GLN A 157 -30.93 -6.44 28.34
CA GLN A 157 -31.04 -6.66 29.79
C GLN A 157 -31.98 -5.63 30.42
N LYS A 158 -33.27 -6.00 30.61
CA LYS A 158 -34.30 -5.08 31.15
C LYS A 158 -34.28 -4.93 32.68
N GLU A 159 -33.58 -5.82 33.40
CA GLU A 159 -33.65 -5.92 34.87
C GLU A 159 -32.43 -5.34 35.61
N THR A 160 -31.39 -4.96 34.89
CA THR A 160 -30.14 -4.44 35.49
C THR A 160 -29.89 -2.99 35.13
N ALA A 161 -29.24 -2.23 36.02
CA ALA A 161 -28.75 -0.89 35.69
C ALA A 161 -27.83 -0.93 34.46
N PRO A 162 -27.90 0.07 33.56
CA PRO A 162 -27.09 0.06 32.35
C PRO A 162 -25.59 0.12 32.67
N ILE A 163 -24.84 -0.85 32.16
CA ILE A 163 -23.39 -0.93 32.29
C ILE A 163 -22.75 0.09 31.37
N LYS A 164 -21.71 0.77 31.84
CA LYS A 164 -20.91 1.71 31.07
C LYS A 164 -19.44 1.43 31.28
N MET A 165 -18.66 1.50 30.22
CA MET A 165 -17.21 1.35 30.28
C MET A 165 -16.52 2.70 30.24
N ARG A 166 -15.39 2.85 30.93
CA ARG A 166 -14.44 3.94 30.79
C ARG A 166 -13.26 3.41 30.02
N ILE A 167 -12.77 4.14 29.03
CA ILE A 167 -11.66 3.70 28.20
C ILE A 167 -10.59 4.78 28.11
N GLY A 168 -9.35 4.41 28.43
CA GLY A 168 -8.17 5.27 28.29
C GLY A 168 -7.16 4.70 27.31
N ILE A 169 -6.70 5.53 26.37
CA ILE A 169 -5.75 5.10 25.35
C ILE A 169 -4.57 6.06 25.28
N HIS A 170 -3.37 5.47 25.25
CA HIS A 170 -2.13 6.21 25.01
C HIS A 170 -1.19 5.43 24.10
N THR A 171 -0.50 6.15 23.21
CA THR A 171 0.47 5.57 22.26
C THR A 171 1.87 6.06 22.60
N GLY A 172 2.79 5.14 22.81
CA GLY A 172 4.17 5.48 23.15
C GLY A 172 5.08 4.25 23.24
N PRO A 173 6.38 4.47 23.57
CA PRO A 173 7.34 3.40 23.69
C PRO A 173 7.11 2.58 24.98
N VAL A 174 7.12 1.26 24.84
CA VAL A 174 7.15 0.31 25.96
C VAL A 174 8.29 -0.69 25.78
N VAL A 175 8.71 -1.29 26.87
CA VAL A 175 9.54 -2.50 26.82
C VAL A 175 8.60 -3.69 26.93
N VAL A 176 8.55 -4.49 25.87
CA VAL A 176 7.77 -5.73 25.83
C VAL A 176 8.71 -6.92 25.91
N GLY A 177 8.36 -7.86 26.77
CA GLY A 177 9.18 -9.04 26.97
C GLY A 177 8.47 -10.07 27.83
N THR A 178 9.04 -11.25 27.90
CA THR A 178 8.59 -12.27 28.84
C THR A 178 9.28 -12.05 30.19
N LEU A 179 8.48 -11.85 31.23
CA LEU A 179 8.94 -11.83 32.60
C LEU A 179 8.49 -13.11 33.27
N GLY A 180 9.42 -13.81 33.92
CA GLY A 180 9.08 -15.01 34.67
C GLY A 180 10.26 -15.94 34.88
N ASN A 181 9.99 -17.09 35.49
CA ASN A 181 10.93 -18.18 35.71
C ASN A 181 10.39 -19.45 35.02
N ASP A 182 11.10 -20.57 35.16
CA ASP A 182 10.75 -21.87 34.51
C ASP A 182 9.33 -22.39 34.83
N LEU A 183 8.68 -21.80 35.85
CA LEU A 183 7.35 -22.22 36.32
C LEU A 183 6.22 -21.28 35.86
N ARG A 184 6.53 -19.99 35.54
CA ARG A 184 5.54 -19.03 35.09
C ARG A 184 6.18 -18.00 34.17
N VAL A 185 5.71 -17.93 32.93
CA VAL A 185 6.13 -16.95 31.93
C VAL A 185 4.94 -16.05 31.62
N GLU A 186 5.09 -14.75 31.86
CA GLU A 186 4.09 -13.74 31.51
C GLU A 186 4.67 -12.77 30.49
N PHE A 187 3.86 -12.45 29.46
CA PHE A 187 4.19 -11.39 28.52
C PHE A 187 3.78 -10.06 29.16
N LYS A 188 4.73 -9.16 29.41
CA LYS A 188 4.47 -7.86 30.04
C LYS A 188 4.98 -6.69 29.21
N ALA A 189 4.17 -5.65 29.19
CA ALA A 189 4.56 -4.32 28.67
C ALA A 189 4.85 -3.40 29.87
N VAL A 190 6.07 -2.84 29.91
CA VAL A 190 6.51 -1.97 31.01
C VAL A 190 6.96 -0.61 30.45
N GLY A 191 6.46 0.47 31.03
CA GLY A 191 6.87 1.80 30.66
C GLY A 191 5.87 2.89 31.08
N ASN A 192 6.27 4.15 30.96
CA ASN A 192 5.41 5.30 31.26
C ASN A 192 4.13 5.32 30.40
N THR A 193 4.19 4.74 29.20
CA THR A 193 3.07 4.59 28.27
C THR A 193 1.90 3.83 28.89
N VAL A 194 2.18 2.74 29.62
CA VAL A 194 1.16 1.96 30.33
C VAL A 194 0.48 2.81 31.41
N ASN A 195 1.26 3.53 32.20
CA ASN A 195 0.74 4.38 33.26
C ASN A 195 -0.12 5.53 32.71
N LEU A 196 0.27 6.15 31.58
CA LEU A 196 -0.52 7.22 30.98
C LEU A 196 -1.84 6.71 30.41
N ALA A 197 -1.88 5.53 29.81
CA ALA A 197 -3.12 4.92 29.35
C ALA A 197 -4.09 4.62 30.51
N ALA A 198 -3.59 4.10 31.63
CA ALA A 198 -4.38 3.88 32.84
C ALA A 198 -4.93 5.20 33.40
N ARG A 199 -4.13 6.28 33.38
CA ARG A 199 -4.61 7.61 33.83
C ARG A 199 -5.66 8.20 32.91
N MET A 200 -5.60 7.94 31.59
CA MET A 200 -6.67 8.36 30.66
C MET A 200 -7.97 7.63 30.95
N GLU A 201 -7.91 6.36 31.35
CA GLU A 201 -9.08 5.59 31.77
C GLU A 201 -9.66 6.17 33.07
N GLU A 202 -8.84 6.43 34.10
CA GLU A 202 -9.28 7.02 35.37
C GLU A 202 -9.97 8.39 35.18
N LEU A 203 -9.54 9.19 34.20
CA LEU A 203 -10.10 10.50 33.88
C LEU A 203 -11.36 10.41 33.00
N ALA A 204 -11.56 9.29 32.31
CA ALA A 204 -12.66 9.16 31.36
C ALA A 204 -14.00 9.12 32.07
N GLU A 205 -14.98 9.82 31.49
CA GLU A 205 -16.37 9.76 31.91
C GLU A 205 -16.99 8.41 31.50
N ALA A 206 -18.00 7.98 32.22
CA ALA A 206 -18.76 6.78 31.91
C ALA A 206 -19.28 6.74 30.47
N GLY A 207 -18.95 5.69 29.73
CA GLY A 207 -19.34 5.53 28.33
C GLY A 207 -18.50 6.34 27.36
N THR A 208 -17.30 6.81 27.75
CA THR A 208 -16.42 7.61 26.89
C THR A 208 -15.01 7.03 26.78
N THR A 209 -14.29 7.50 25.76
CA THR A 209 -12.89 7.15 25.52
C THR A 209 -12.03 8.41 25.54
N PHE A 210 -11.04 8.45 26.42
CA PHE A 210 -10.07 9.54 26.51
C PHE A 210 -8.73 9.13 25.95
N ILE A 211 -8.07 10.09 25.28
CA ILE A 211 -6.76 9.89 24.64
C ILE A 211 -5.82 11.06 24.96
N THR A 212 -4.52 10.80 24.89
CA THR A 212 -3.48 11.83 25.02
C THR A 212 -3.20 12.53 23.68
N ASP A 213 -2.44 13.62 23.70
CA ASP A 213 -2.01 14.37 22.53
C ASP A 213 -1.17 13.51 21.55
N GLU A 214 -0.31 12.62 22.07
CA GLU A 214 0.48 11.70 21.25
C GLU A 214 -0.41 10.79 20.43
N THR A 215 -1.46 10.23 21.03
CA THR A 215 -2.44 9.41 20.31
C THR A 215 -3.26 10.27 19.35
N TYR A 216 -3.72 11.45 19.79
CA TYR A 216 -4.49 12.37 18.95
C TYR A 216 -3.77 12.73 17.64
N ARG A 217 -2.46 13.03 17.71
CA ARG A 217 -1.67 13.37 16.52
C ARG A 217 -1.70 12.27 15.45
N LEU A 218 -1.78 11.00 15.89
CA LEU A 218 -1.79 9.84 15.01
C LEU A 218 -3.16 9.53 14.38
N ILE A 219 -4.25 10.05 14.99
CA ILE A 219 -5.63 9.70 14.59
C ILE A 219 -6.49 10.89 14.14
N ARG A 220 -6.01 12.13 14.28
CA ARG A 220 -6.76 13.37 14.05
C ARG A 220 -7.46 13.48 12.69
N ASN A 221 -6.96 12.77 11.68
CA ASN A 221 -7.52 12.76 10.33
C ASN A 221 -8.64 11.72 10.15
N ILE A 222 -8.79 10.80 11.10
CA ILE A 222 -9.67 9.63 11.00
C ILE A 222 -10.84 9.73 11.98
N PHE A 223 -10.61 10.34 13.15
CA PHE A 223 -11.61 10.43 14.20
C PHE A 223 -11.96 11.89 14.51
N GLU A 224 -13.21 12.10 14.86
CA GLU A 224 -13.68 13.34 15.48
C GLU A 224 -13.44 13.26 16.98
N VAL A 225 -12.84 14.30 17.53
CA VAL A 225 -12.54 14.39 18.94
C VAL A 225 -12.92 15.76 19.49
N GLU A 226 -13.25 15.81 20.77
CA GLU A 226 -13.45 17.00 21.55
C GLU A 226 -12.19 17.27 22.39
N ALA A 227 -11.61 18.47 22.29
CA ALA A 227 -10.46 18.85 23.09
C ALA A 227 -10.93 19.28 24.50
N LEU A 228 -10.52 18.54 25.52
CA LEU A 228 -10.85 18.81 26.91
C LEU A 228 -9.89 19.80 27.58
N GLY A 229 -8.83 20.20 26.87
CA GLY A 229 -7.81 21.12 27.37
C GLY A 229 -6.71 20.45 28.17
N GLN A 230 -6.02 21.24 29.01
CA GLN A 230 -4.91 20.78 29.85
C GLN A 230 -5.44 20.17 31.14
N MET A 231 -5.20 18.90 31.37
CA MET A 231 -5.62 18.19 32.57
C MET A 231 -4.43 17.79 33.45
N SER A 232 -4.60 17.96 34.77
CA SER A 232 -3.58 17.50 35.72
C SER A 232 -3.72 16.00 35.93
N VAL A 233 -2.64 15.27 35.72
CA VAL A 233 -2.60 13.80 35.77
C VAL A 233 -1.69 13.39 36.93
N LYS A 234 -2.17 12.50 37.79
CA LYS A 234 -1.41 12.00 38.95
C LYS A 234 -0.08 11.39 38.51
N GLY A 235 1.02 11.87 39.07
CA GLY A 235 2.37 11.39 38.75
C GLY A 235 3.03 12.06 37.53
N VAL A 236 2.36 12.99 36.86
CA VAL A 236 2.92 13.80 35.77
C VAL A 236 3.11 15.24 36.28
N LYS A 237 4.36 15.77 36.18
CA LYS A 237 4.69 17.10 36.69
C LYS A 237 4.02 18.27 35.97
N LYS A 238 3.60 18.06 34.70
CA LYS A 238 2.95 19.09 33.88
C LYS A 238 1.58 18.59 33.45
N ALA A 239 0.59 19.49 33.39
CA ALA A 239 -0.71 19.18 32.79
C ALA A 239 -0.51 18.76 31.33
N ILE A 240 -1.27 17.78 30.87
CA ILE A 240 -1.22 17.25 29.51
C ILE A 240 -2.52 17.53 28.76
N PRO A 241 -2.48 17.76 27.45
CA PRO A 241 -3.69 17.89 26.66
C PRO A 241 -4.41 16.54 26.55
N VAL A 242 -5.71 16.54 26.82
CA VAL A 242 -6.57 15.35 26.78
C VAL A 242 -7.69 15.59 25.77
N TYR A 243 -8.08 14.54 25.07
CA TYR A 243 -9.13 14.56 24.05
C TYR A 243 -10.11 13.43 24.29
N LYS A 244 -11.40 13.74 24.10
CA LYS A 244 -12.51 12.77 24.13
C LYS A 244 -12.80 12.33 22.69
N VAL A 245 -12.84 11.03 22.45
CA VAL A 245 -13.19 10.46 21.14
C VAL A 245 -14.69 10.47 20.97
N LEU A 246 -15.17 11.03 19.85
CA LEU A 246 -16.59 11.11 19.54
C LEU A 246 -17.03 10.03 18.55
N THR A 247 -16.45 10.04 17.35
CA THR A 247 -16.80 9.10 16.28
C THR A 247 -15.69 9.04 15.22
N GLY A 248 -15.74 8.02 14.36
CA GLY A 248 -14.95 8.00 13.13
C GLY A 248 -15.50 9.02 12.12
N LYS A 249 -14.62 9.81 11.53
CA LYS A 249 -15.01 10.75 10.48
C LYS A 249 -15.54 9.99 9.28
N LYS A 250 -16.71 10.36 8.76
CA LYS A 250 -17.16 9.89 7.45
C LYS A 250 -16.20 10.41 6.40
N LYS A 251 -15.35 9.54 5.86
CA LYS A 251 -14.37 9.94 4.85
C LYS A 251 -15.03 10.18 3.50
N GLY A 252 -14.91 11.42 3.02
CA GLY A 252 -14.53 11.58 1.63
C GLY A 252 -13.11 11.04 1.47
N TYR A 253 -12.86 10.15 0.53
CA TYR A 253 -11.54 9.58 0.23
C TYR A 253 -10.53 10.71 0.03
N ARG A 254 -9.67 10.96 1.01
CA ARG A 254 -8.50 11.82 0.86
C ARG A 254 -7.34 10.88 0.50
N PRO A 255 -6.72 11.00 -0.68
CA PRO A 255 -5.50 10.26 -0.91
C PRO A 255 -4.53 10.65 0.21
N GLN A 256 -4.04 9.68 0.95
CA GLN A 256 -2.98 9.89 1.93
C GLN A 256 -1.69 10.26 1.18
N LEU A 257 -1.60 11.53 0.83
CA LEU A 257 -0.33 12.20 0.68
C LEU A 257 0.15 12.38 2.13
N GLY A 258 0.90 11.41 2.63
CA GLY A 258 1.55 11.28 3.94
C GLY A 258 1.01 12.19 5.04
N SER A 259 0.51 11.60 6.12
CA SER A 259 -0.16 12.25 7.25
C SER A 259 0.68 13.28 8.03
N GLU A 260 1.92 13.51 7.66
CA GLU A 260 2.85 14.41 8.36
C GLU A 260 3.26 15.64 7.54
N ARG A 261 2.61 15.88 6.38
CA ARG A 261 2.88 17.12 5.66
C ARG A 261 2.17 18.28 6.35
N MET A 262 2.95 19.19 6.90
CA MET A 262 2.48 20.54 7.29
C MET A 262 1.99 21.35 6.06
N ILE A 263 2.24 20.87 4.84
CA ILE A 263 1.88 21.51 3.58
C ILE A 263 0.86 20.63 2.86
N TYR A 264 -0.36 21.09 2.78
CA TYR A 264 -1.42 20.54 1.95
C TYR A 264 -1.78 21.58 0.88
N CYS A 265 -1.82 21.17 -0.36
CA CYS A 265 -2.29 21.99 -1.45
C CYS A 265 -3.44 21.31 -2.17
N GLU A 266 -4.49 22.06 -2.48
CA GLU A 266 -5.53 21.66 -3.42
C GLU A 266 -4.93 21.60 -4.84
N MET A 267 -5.60 20.87 -5.74
CA MET A 267 -5.21 20.87 -7.14
C MET A 267 -5.50 22.25 -7.74
N VAL A 268 -4.52 22.84 -8.38
CA VAL A 268 -4.63 24.17 -8.96
C VAL A 268 -4.60 24.08 -10.49
N GLY A 269 -5.52 24.76 -11.18
CA GLY A 269 -5.49 25.01 -12.62
C GLY A 269 -5.67 23.78 -13.50
N ARG A 270 -6.42 22.76 -13.05
CA ARG A 270 -6.68 21.52 -13.81
C ARG A 270 -8.18 21.16 -13.89
N GLU A 271 -9.02 22.17 -13.71
CA GLU A 271 -10.47 21.98 -13.68
C GLU A 271 -11.00 21.56 -15.05
N GLN A 272 -10.40 22.06 -16.13
CA GLN A 272 -10.82 21.71 -17.49
C GLN A 272 -10.49 20.25 -17.82
N GLU A 273 -9.28 19.80 -17.52
CA GLU A 273 -8.84 18.43 -17.73
C GLU A 273 -9.65 17.46 -16.85
N LEU A 274 -9.91 17.84 -15.59
CA LEU A 274 -10.73 17.05 -14.69
C LEU A 274 -12.18 16.94 -15.18
N ASN A 275 -12.76 18.03 -15.64
CA ASN A 275 -14.12 18.03 -16.18
C ASN A 275 -14.21 17.19 -17.48
N ARG A 276 -13.18 17.22 -18.34
CA ARG A 276 -13.11 16.36 -19.53
C ARG A 276 -13.08 14.89 -19.14
N LEU A 277 -12.32 14.52 -18.10
CA LEU A 277 -12.30 13.13 -17.56
C LEU A 277 -13.65 12.73 -16.97
N GLU A 278 -14.24 13.59 -16.15
CA GLU A 278 -15.54 13.33 -15.54
C GLU A 278 -16.64 13.16 -16.60
N LEU A 279 -16.59 13.95 -17.68
CA LEU A 279 -17.50 13.79 -18.81
C LEU A 279 -17.38 12.41 -19.46
N GLN A 280 -16.16 11.85 -19.59
CA GLN A 280 -15.99 10.51 -20.15
C GLN A 280 -16.56 9.43 -19.22
N VAL A 281 -16.44 9.61 -17.89
CA VAL A 281 -17.09 8.72 -16.92
C VAL A 281 -18.62 8.81 -17.02
N MET A 282 -19.17 10.00 -17.21
CA MET A 282 -20.61 10.17 -17.40
C MET A 282 -21.11 9.53 -18.71
N LYS A 283 -20.37 9.68 -19.81
CA LYS A 283 -20.66 8.97 -21.07
C LYS A 283 -20.64 7.46 -20.88
N LEU A 284 -19.63 6.94 -20.17
CA LEU A 284 -19.53 5.53 -19.82
C LEU A 284 -20.77 5.01 -19.06
N ILE A 285 -21.24 5.78 -18.07
CA ILE A 285 -22.45 5.43 -17.31
C ILE A 285 -23.69 5.39 -18.23
N ASN A 286 -23.73 6.25 -19.25
CA ASN A 286 -24.81 6.30 -20.24
C ASN A 286 -24.67 5.25 -21.36
N GLY A 287 -23.63 4.44 -21.33
CA GLY A 287 -23.45 3.32 -22.26
C GLY A 287 -22.36 3.49 -23.31
N GLU A 288 -21.65 4.62 -23.33
CA GLU A 288 -20.62 4.95 -24.32
C GLU A 288 -19.23 4.70 -23.75
N GLY A 289 -18.48 3.73 -24.32
CA GLY A 289 -17.09 3.49 -23.97
C GLY A 289 -16.14 4.48 -24.67
N SER A 290 -14.95 4.68 -24.11
CA SER A 290 -13.90 5.52 -24.74
C SER A 290 -12.50 5.19 -24.22
N VAL A 291 -11.48 5.72 -24.92
CA VAL A 291 -10.08 5.68 -24.50
C VAL A 291 -9.62 7.10 -24.23
N VAL A 292 -9.05 7.35 -23.05
CA VAL A 292 -8.45 8.63 -22.67
C VAL A 292 -6.95 8.44 -22.49
N ASN A 293 -6.16 9.23 -23.20
CA ASN A 293 -4.72 9.29 -23.01
C ASN A 293 -4.34 10.59 -22.27
N ILE A 294 -3.76 10.45 -21.08
CA ILE A 294 -3.23 11.56 -20.28
C ILE A 294 -1.72 11.60 -20.48
N VAL A 295 -1.26 12.60 -21.22
CA VAL A 295 0.15 12.75 -21.59
C VAL A 295 0.74 13.98 -20.89
N GLY A 296 2.00 13.93 -20.50
CA GLY A 296 2.71 15.06 -19.93
C GLY A 296 4.00 14.65 -19.25
N GLU A 297 4.84 15.63 -18.97
CA GLU A 297 6.14 15.43 -18.37
C GLU A 297 6.08 14.86 -16.94
N ALA A 298 7.22 14.39 -16.44
CA ALA A 298 7.33 13.90 -15.07
C ALA A 298 7.08 15.04 -14.07
N GLY A 299 6.26 14.77 -13.05
CA GLY A 299 5.96 15.75 -12.00
C GLY A 299 4.86 16.76 -12.34
N ILE A 300 4.34 16.77 -13.58
CA ILE A 300 3.36 17.75 -14.06
C ILE A 300 1.95 17.62 -13.45
N GLY A 301 1.67 16.49 -12.76
CA GLY A 301 0.41 16.29 -12.04
C GLY A 301 -0.52 15.22 -12.60
N LYS A 302 -0.11 14.38 -13.57
CA LYS A 302 -0.94 13.34 -14.18
C LYS A 302 -1.63 12.41 -13.15
N SER A 303 -0.87 11.78 -12.26
CA SER A 303 -1.42 10.90 -11.22
C SER A 303 -2.27 11.67 -10.19
N ARG A 304 -2.04 12.97 -10.02
CA ARG A 304 -2.89 13.83 -9.19
C ARG A 304 -4.26 14.03 -9.83
N LEU A 305 -4.30 14.25 -11.13
CA LEU A 305 -5.55 14.40 -11.88
C LEU A 305 -6.42 13.13 -11.78
N VAL A 306 -5.81 11.94 -11.91
CA VAL A 306 -6.51 10.66 -11.71
C VAL A 306 -7.00 10.52 -10.26
N ALA A 307 -6.20 10.93 -9.27
CA ALA A 307 -6.59 10.90 -7.86
C ALA A 307 -7.77 11.85 -7.55
N GLU A 308 -7.86 13.00 -8.21
CA GLU A 308 -9.01 13.91 -8.05
C GLU A 308 -10.27 13.37 -8.75
N LEU A 309 -10.11 12.72 -9.94
CA LEU A 309 -11.23 12.04 -10.59
C LEU A 309 -11.88 11.00 -9.66
N LYS A 310 -11.08 10.22 -8.93
CA LYS A 310 -11.58 9.21 -7.98
C LYS A 310 -12.44 9.79 -6.86
N ARG A 311 -12.33 11.08 -6.58
CA ARG A 311 -13.16 11.80 -5.59
C ARG A 311 -14.51 12.19 -6.11
N ARG A 312 -14.71 12.18 -7.42
CA ARG A 312 -15.96 12.60 -8.05
C ARG A 312 -17.08 11.58 -7.80
N GLU A 313 -18.30 12.06 -7.60
CA GLU A 313 -19.47 11.21 -7.36
C GLU A 313 -19.75 10.22 -8.49
N ALA A 314 -19.43 10.60 -9.73
CA ALA A 314 -19.60 9.73 -10.90
C ALA A 314 -18.84 8.41 -10.77
N ILE A 315 -17.67 8.41 -10.13
CA ILE A 315 -16.83 7.20 -9.96
C ILE A 315 -17.48 6.16 -9.04
N LYS A 316 -18.32 6.56 -8.12
CA LYS A 316 -19.04 5.62 -7.23
C LYS A 316 -20.01 4.69 -7.98
N ARG A 317 -20.35 5.03 -9.22
CA ARG A 317 -21.32 4.30 -10.07
C ARG A 317 -20.65 3.34 -11.04
N VAL A 318 -19.33 3.22 -11.01
CA VAL A 318 -18.54 2.39 -11.92
C VAL A 318 -17.57 1.50 -11.14
N SER A 319 -17.14 0.41 -11.74
CA SER A 319 -16.03 -0.39 -11.20
C SER A 319 -14.72 0.15 -11.72
N LEU A 320 -13.86 0.64 -10.82
CA LEU A 320 -12.56 1.22 -11.15
C LEU A 320 -11.44 0.24 -10.79
N PHE A 321 -10.58 -0.05 -11.76
CA PHE A 321 -9.37 -0.84 -11.60
C PHE A 321 -8.15 -0.03 -12.01
N GLU A 322 -7.07 -0.17 -11.27
CA GLU A 322 -5.80 0.49 -11.54
C GLU A 322 -4.69 -0.51 -11.71
N CYS A 323 -4.02 -0.47 -12.81
CA CYS A 323 -2.80 -1.22 -13.04
C CYS A 323 -1.66 -0.27 -13.38
N ARG A 324 -0.43 -0.74 -13.20
CA ARG A 324 0.76 0.06 -13.42
C ARG A 324 1.80 -0.72 -14.17
N ALA A 325 2.41 -0.08 -15.18
CA ALA A 325 3.65 -0.58 -15.75
C ALA A 325 4.85 -0.18 -14.87
N ILE A 326 5.86 -1.04 -14.79
CA ILE A 326 7.06 -0.80 -14.00
C ILE A 326 8.30 -0.81 -14.89
N SER A 327 9.30 -0.02 -14.56
CA SER A 327 10.51 0.15 -15.38
C SER A 327 11.30 -1.15 -15.59
N MET A 328 11.25 -2.10 -14.65
CA MET A 328 11.81 -3.44 -14.79
C MET A 328 10.85 -4.40 -15.52
N GLY A 329 9.61 -4.00 -15.75
CA GLY A 329 8.55 -4.82 -16.34
C GLY A 329 8.63 -4.96 -17.85
N ARG A 330 9.50 -4.24 -18.55
CA ARG A 330 9.72 -4.40 -19.99
C ARG A 330 10.10 -5.85 -20.38
N ASN A 331 10.64 -6.60 -19.43
CA ASN A 331 11.02 -8.00 -19.60
C ASN A 331 10.03 -8.98 -18.95
N LEU A 332 8.88 -8.49 -18.46
CA LEU A 332 7.82 -9.27 -17.83
C LEU A 332 6.55 -9.12 -18.68
N GLY A 333 6.31 -10.07 -19.59
CA GLY A 333 5.15 -10.04 -20.47
C GLY A 333 3.83 -9.92 -19.73
N TYR A 334 2.95 -9.07 -20.24
CA TYR A 334 1.59 -8.82 -19.71
C TYR A 334 1.51 -8.31 -18.27
N TYR A 335 2.58 -7.73 -17.72
CA TYR A 335 2.62 -7.32 -16.31
C TYR A 335 1.45 -6.43 -15.87
N PRO A 336 1.08 -5.34 -16.58
CA PRO A 336 -0.08 -4.50 -16.20
C PRO A 336 -1.40 -5.27 -16.23
N ILE A 337 -1.55 -6.20 -17.16
CA ILE A 337 -2.77 -7.01 -17.30
C ILE A 337 -2.87 -8.05 -16.18
N ILE A 338 -1.75 -8.66 -15.83
CA ILE A 338 -1.69 -9.59 -14.69
C ILE A 338 -2.03 -8.85 -13.39
N ASP A 339 -1.52 -7.61 -13.20
CA ASP A 339 -1.86 -6.77 -12.05
C ASP A 339 -3.36 -6.45 -11.99
N LEU A 340 -3.96 -6.09 -13.14
CA LEU A 340 -5.40 -5.89 -13.27
C LEU A 340 -6.20 -7.14 -12.87
N LEU A 341 -5.81 -8.32 -13.37
CA LEU A 341 -6.49 -9.59 -13.08
C LEU A 341 -6.36 -9.99 -11.60
N LYS A 342 -5.19 -9.74 -10.99
CA LYS A 342 -5.00 -9.97 -9.55
C LYS A 342 -5.96 -9.12 -8.72
N GLN A 343 -6.10 -7.84 -9.04
CA GLN A 343 -7.04 -6.94 -8.37
C GLN A 343 -8.50 -7.41 -8.57
N TRP A 344 -8.88 -7.73 -9.81
CA TRP A 344 -10.22 -8.22 -10.11
C TRP A 344 -10.56 -9.50 -9.37
N ALA A 345 -9.65 -10.48 -9.34
CA ALA A 345 -9.83 -11.75 -8.62
C ALA A 345 -9.56 -11.64 -7.11
N ARG A 346 -9.17 -10.45 -6.61
CA ARG A 346 -8.80 -10.21 -5.21
C ARG A 346 -7.67 -11.12 -4.72
N ILE A 347 -6.76 -11.45 -5.63
CA ILE A 347 -5.57 -12.21 -5.31
C ILE A 347 -4.60 -11.27 -4.62
N ARG A 348 -4.23 -11.61 -3.40
CA ARG A 348 -3.20 -10.90 -2.64
C ARG A 348 -1.84 -11.43 -3.03
N GLU A 349 -0.85 -10.62 -2.82
CA GLU A 349 0.53 -10.97 -3.13
C GLU A 349 1.14 -11.96 -2.13
N ASP A 350 0.49 -12.15 -0.98
CA ASP A 350 0.81 -13.17 0.03
C ASP A 350 0.02 -14.50 -0.15
N ASP A 351 -0.87 -14.57 -1.15
CA ASP A 351 -1.56 -15.82 -1.43
C ASP A 351 -0.59 -16.84 -2.06
N GLY A 352 -0.49 -18.02 -1.46
CA GLY A 352 0.19 -19.15 -2.11
C GLY A 352 -0.52 -19.55 -3.40
N GLU A 353 0.19 -20.23 -4.31
CA GLU A 353 -0.31 -20.60 -5.65
C GLU A 353 -1.70 -21.26 -5.62
N THR A 354 -1.94 -22.18 -4.69
CA THR A 354 -3.23 -22.85 -4.53
C THR A 354 -4.35 -21.90 -4.12
N MET A 355 -4.07 -20.94 -3.24
CA MET A 355 -5.05 -19.95 -2.78
C MET A 355 -5.33 -18.93 -3.90
N ALA A 356 -4.29 -18.46 -4.57
CA ALA A 356 -4.41 -17.55 -5.70
C ALA A 356 -5.26 -18.17 -6.83
N PHE A 357 -5.01 -19.44 -7.16
CA PHE A 357 -5.81 -20.17 -8.15
C PHE A 357 -7.27 -20.35 -7.70
N GLY A 358 -7.51 -20.66 -6.43
CA GLY A 358 -8.86 -20.77 -5.87
C GLY A 358 -9.65 -19.44 -5.92
N LYS A 359 -8.99 -18.31 -5.66
CA LYS A 359 -9.58 -16.97 -5.78
C LYS A 359 -9.90 -16.63 -7.24
N LEU A 360 -8.99 -16.94 -8.15
CA LEU A 360 -9.22 -16.78 -9.60
C LEU A 360 -10.40 -17.63 -10.06
N GLU A 361 -10.45 -18.92 -9.66
CA GLU A 361 -11.57 -19.81 -9.96
C GLU A 361 -12.90 -19.23 -9.45
N ALA A 362 -12.95 -18.76 -8.21
CA ALA A 362 -14.15 -18.17 -7.62
C ALA A 362 -14.59 -16.89 -8.38
N ALA A 363 -13.65 -16.07 -8.84
CA ALA A 363 -13.94 -14.86 -9.61
C ALA A 363 -14.47 -15.19 -11.02
N VAL A 364 -13.80 -16.11 -11.72
CA VAL A 364 -14.23 -16.57 -13.07
C VAL A 364 -15.58 -17.27 -12.98
N ARG A 365 -15.79 -18.14 -11.99
CA ARG A 365 -17.07 -18.86 -11.81
C ARG A 365 -18.25 -17.92 -11.59
N ARG A 366 -18.07 -16.77 -10.93
CA ARG A 366 -19.13 -15.76 -10.78
C ARG A 366 -19.60 -15.20 -12.12
N LEU A 367 -18.69 -15.00 -13.07
CA LEU A 367 -19.04 -14.52 -14.42
C LEU A 367 -19.47 -15.64 -15.35
N TYR A 368 -18.94 -16.86 -15.17
CA TYR A 368 -19.15 -18.03 -16.03
C TYR A 368 -19.59 -19.24 -15.22
N PRO A 369 -20.83 -19.26 -14.65
CA PRO A 369 -21.26 -20.34 -13.75
C PRO A 369 -21.16 -21.74 -14.35
N HIS A 370 -21.38 -21.85 -15.67
CA HIS A 370 -21.42 -23.15 -16.37
C HIS A 370 -20.20 -23.44 -17.25
N THR A 371 -19.47 -22.40 -17.68
CA THR A 371 -18.36 -22.51 -18.65
C THR A 371 -17.01 -22.04 -18.09
N PHE A 372 -16.90 -21.85 -16.76
CA PHE A 372 -15.64 -21.40 -16.14
C PHE A 372 -14.45 -22.33 -16.43
N ILE A 373 -14.70 -23.63 -16.63
CA ILE A 373 -13.66 -24.61 -16.97
C ILE A 373 -13.00 -24.31 -18.32
N ASP A 374 -13.71 -23.68 -19.24
CA ASP A 374 -13.20 -23.35 -20.57
C ASP A 374 -12.41 -22.02 -20.59
N VAL A 375 -12.60 -21.16 -19.59
CA VAL A 375 -12.01 -19.81 -19.52
C VAL A 375 -10.82 -19.79 -18.52
N LEU A 376 -11.00 -20.37 -17.33
CA LEU A 376 -10.06 -20.30 -16.23
C LEU A 376 -8.63 -20.74 -16.58
N PRO A 377 -8.38 -21.85 -17.33
CA PRO A 377 -7.03 -22.30 -17.60
C PRO A 377 -6.20 -21.28 -18.38
N PHE A 378 -6.81 -20.59 -19.34
CA PHE A 378 -6.12 -19.60 -20.19
C PHE A 378 -5.77 -18.33 -19.42
N ILE A 379 -6.66 -17.87 -18.53
CA ILE A 379 -6.36 -16.74 -17.64
C ILE A 379 -5.27 -17.14 -16.62
N GLY A 380 -5.35 -18.38 -16.09
CA GLY A 380 -4.34 -18.91 -15.16
C GLY A 380 -2.94 -18.96 -15.79
N ILE A 381 -2.84 -19.44 -17.05
CA ILE A 381 -1.57 -19.50 -17.79
C ILE A 381 -0.98 -18.09 -17.98
N LEU A 382 -1.80 -17.11 -18.39
CA LEU A 382 -1.35 -15.71 -18.50
C LEU A 382 -0.76 -15.20 -17.20
N MET A 383 -1.35 -15.60 -16.06
CA MET A 383 -0.88 -15.21 -14.73
C MET A 383 0.30 -16.06 -14.22
N GLY A 384 0.88 -16.94 -15.06
CA GLY A 384 1.99 -17.81 -14.70
C GLY A 384 1.60 -19.01 -13.82
N MET A 385 0.30 -19.26 -13.63
CA MET A 385 -0.19 -20.40 -12.85
C MET A 385 -0.21 -21.67 -13.71
N LYS A 386 0.08 -22.84 -13.10
CA LYS A 386 0.05 -24.13 -13.78
C LYS A 386 -1.32 -24.80 -13.60
N PRO A 387 -2.15 -24.90 -14.67
CA PRO A 387 -3.38 -25.66 -14.60
C PRO A 387 -3.10 -27.12 -14.22
N SER A 388 -3.89 -27.69 -13.32
CA SER A 388 -3.78 -29.09 -12.89
C SER A 388 -5.09 -29.86 -13.05
N GLY A 389 -5.02 -31.18 -13.11
CA GLY A 389 -6.21 -32.02 -13.23
C GLY A 389 -7.04 -31.69 -14.48
N ARG A 390 -8.35 -31.58 -14.32
CA ARG A 390 -9.30 -31.26 -15.41
C ARG A 390 -9.01 -29.98 -16.17
N TYR A 391 -8.28 -29.05 -15.58
CA TYR A 391 -7.91 -27.79 -16.22
C TYR A 391 -6.73 -27.95 -17.19
N ALA A 392 -5.79 -28.86 -16.86
CA ALA A 392 -4.66 -29.18 -17.74
C ALA A 392 -5.11 -29.84 -19.05
N ASP A 393 -6.17 -30.67 -19.00
CA ASP A 393 -6.70 -31.33 -20.20
C ASP A 393 -7.21 -30.34 -21.26
N ARG A 394 -7.66 -29.13 -20.83
CA ARG A 394 -8.17 -28.09 -21.74
C ARG A 394 -7.05 -27.34 -22.49
N THR A 395 -5.83 -27.38 -21.98
CA THR A 395 -4.68 -26.69 -22.59
C THR A 395 -3.70 -27.65 -23.24
N LYS A 396 -3.94 -28.96 -23.10
CA LYS A 396 -3.04 -30.00 -23.61
C LYS A 396 -2.89 -29.93 -25.14
N GLY A 397 -1.64 -29.79 -25.61
CA GLY A 397 -1.31 -29.70 -27.04
C GLY A 397 -1.62 -28.34 -27.68
N ILE A 398 -1.94 -27.32 -26.87
CA ILE A 398 -2.14 -25.96 -27.36
C ILE A 398 -0.94 -25.13 -26.91
N GLU A 399 -0.12 -24.69 -27.87
CA GLU A 399 1.11 -23.93 -27.60
C GLU A 399 1.28 -22.78 -28.62
N GLY A 400 2.20 -21.86 -28.36
CA GLY A 400 2.57 -20.78 -29.27
C GLY A 400 1.40 -19.85 -29.60
N GLU A 401 1.30 -19.44 -30.86
CA GLU A 401 0.30 -18.49 -31.37
C GLU A 401 -1.15 -18.90 -31.10
N ALA A 402 -1.44 -20.21 -31.11
CA ALA A 402 -2.79 -20.71 -30.84
C ALA A 402 -3.18 -20.48 -29.38
N LEU A 403 -2.25 -20.68 -28.43
CA LEU A 403 -2.44 -20.40 -27.01
C LEU A 403 -2.62 -18.90 -26.78
N GLU A 404 -1.78 -18.08 -27.38
CA GLU A 404 -1.87 -16.62 -27.30
C GLU A 404 -3.24 -16.10 -27.77
N LYS A 405 -3.72 -16.54 -28.93
CA LYS A 405 -5.05 -16.17 -29.44
C LYS A 405 -6.19 -16.58 -28.51
N LEU A 406 -6.07 -17.72 -27.83
CA LEU A 406 -7.07 -18.16 -26.85
C LEU A 406 -7.01 -17.34 -25.58
N ILE A 407 -5.83 -16.98 -25.10
CA ILE A 407 -5.66 -16.08 -23.96
C ILE A 407 -6.30 -14.72 -24.27
N LEU A 408 -5.94 -14.10 -25.40
CA LEU A 408 -6.50 -12.81 -25.83
C LEU A 408 -8.03 -12.85 -25.95
N LYS A 409 -8.56 -13.92 -26.56
CA LYS A 409 -10.01 -14.15 -26.66
C LYS A 409 -10.67 -14.19 -25.28
N ASN A 410 -10.12 -14.99 -24.36
CA ASN A 410 -10.70 -15.15 -23.03
C ASN A 410 -10.64 -13.86 -22.18
N ILE A 411 -9.56 -13.07 -22.27
CA ILE A 411 -9.46 -11.75 -21.63
C ILE A 411 -10.52 -10.79 -22.19
N ARG A 412 -10.65 -10.75 -23.51
CA ARG A 412 -11.67 -9.92 -24.18
C ARG A 412 -13.09 -10.29 -23.72
N GLU A 413 -13.43 -11.57 -23.74
CA GLU A 413 -14.75 -12.05 -23.30
C GLU A 413 -14.99 -11.78 -21.81
N LEU A 414 -13.94 -11.88 -20.97
CA LEU A 414 -14.00 -11.54 -19.56
C LEU A 414 -14.41 -10.08 -19.35
N LEU A 415 -13.76 -9.15 -20.06
CA LEU A 415 -14.05 -7.72 -19.96
C LEU A 415 -15.45 -7.39 -20.47
N ILE A 416 -15.88 -7.98 -21.60
CA ILE A 416 -17.25 -7.84 -22.12
C ILE A 416 -18.27 -8.25 -21.06
N LYS A 417 -18.06 -9.41 -20.44
CA LYS A 417 -19.00 -9.92 -19.45
C LYS A 417 -18.97 -9.13 -18.16
N ALA A 418 -17.81 -8.65 -17.74
CA ALA A 418 -17.69 -7.79 -16.57
C ALA A 418 -18.35 -6.41 -16.81
N SER A 419 -18.16 -5.80 -17.99
CA SER A 419 -18.76 -4.52 -18.36
C SER A 419 -20.29 -4.57 -18.48
N SER A 420 -20.85 -5.73 -18.83
CA SER A 420 -22.30 -5.93 -18.87
C SER A 420 -22.95 -5.84 -17.47
N LEU A 421 -22.22 -6.22 -16.42
CA LEU A 421 -22.70 -6.12 -15.03
C LEU A 421 -22.59 -4.70 -14.49
N THR A 422 -21.42 -4.08 -14.64
CA THR A 422 -21.13 -2.73 -14.14
C THR A 422 -20.19 -2.03 -15.12
N PRO A 423 -20.39 -0.74 -15.46
CA PRO A 423 -19.48 0.00 -16.30
C PRO A 423 -18.05 -0.04 -15.72
N LEU A 424 -17.04 -0.26 -16.56
CA LEU A 424 -15.65 -0.46 -16.15
C LEU A 424 -14.79 0.77 -16.48
N VAL A 425 -14.03 1.24 -15.50
CA VAL A 425 -12.93 2.20 -15.68
C VAL A 425 -11.62 1.48 -15.40
N ILE A 426 -10.74 1.42 -16.39
CA ILE A 426 -9.42 0.80 -16.27
C ILE A 426 -8.36 1.89 -16.42
N VAL A 427 -7.61 2.15 -15.37
CA VAL A 427 -6.53 3.13 -15.36
C VAL A 427 -5.19 2.41 -15.46
N THR A 428 -4.39 2.74 -16.47
CA THR A 428 -3.04 2.21 -16.62
C THR A 428 -2.04 3.34 -16.38
N GLU A 429 -1.37 3.29 -15.22
CA GLU A 429 -0.32 4.26 -14.87
C GLU A 429 1.06 3.86 -15.39
N ASP A 430 1.88 4.87 -15.67
CA ASP A 430 3.27 4.73 -16.12
C ASP A 430 3.42 3.84 -17.40
N LEU A 431 2.43 3.90 -18.30
CA LEU A 431 2.32 3.03 -19.50
C LEU A 431 3.56 3.06 -20.42
N HIS A 432 4.38 4.12 -20.35
CA HIS A 432 5.65 4.21 -21.06
C HIS A 432 6.69 3.14 -20.63
N TRP A 433 6.44 2.42 -19.54
CA TRP A 433 7.23 1.27 -19.08
C TRP A 433 6.60 -0.09 -19.42
N ALA A 434 5.48 -0.12 -20.15
CA ALA A 434 4.83 -1.38 -20.50
C ALA A 434 5.68 -2.19 -21.48
N ASP A 435 5.51 -3.50 -21.39
CA ASP A 435 6.05 -4.47 -22.35
C ASP A 435 5.27 -4.45 -23.66
N THR A 436 5.86 -4.98 -24.74
CA THR A 436 5.26 -4.96 -26.09
C THR A 436 3.97 -5.76 -26.15
N SER A 437 3.94 -6.95 -25.53
CA SER A 437 2.74 -7.79 -25.51
C SER A 437 1.57 -7.13 -24.77
N SER A 438 1.85 -6.39 -23.69
CA SER A 438 0.82 -5.56 -23.01
C SER A 438 0.28 -4.47 -23.92
N ILE A 439 1.13 -3.79 -24.68
CA ILE A 439 0.70 -2.74 -25.63
C ILE A 439 -0.19 -3.34 -26.71
N GLU A 440 0.20 -4.44 -27.33
CA GLU A 440 -0.58 -5.13 -28.38
C GLU A 440 -1.91 -5.64 -27.85
N LEU A 441 -1.94 -6.19 -26.65
CA LEU A 441 -3.18 -6.59 -25.99
C LEU A 441 -4.09 -5.38 -25.77
N LEU A 442 -3.58 -4.28 -25.20
CA LEU A 442 -4.34 -3.05 -24.96
C LEU A 442 -4.92 -2.50 -26.27
N GLU A 443 -4.13 -2.45 -27.35
CA GLU A 443 -4.61 -2.04 -28.69
C GLU A 443 -5.81 -2.88 -29.16
N SER A 444 -5.76 -4.19 -28.92
CA SER A 444 -6.88 -5.08 -29.24
C SER A 444 -8.11 -4.85 -28.37
N LEU A 445 -7.89 -4.55 -27.09
CA LEU A 445 -8.95 -4.29 -26.10
C LEU A 445 -9.62 -2.93 -26.28
N PHE A 446 -8.92 -1.92 -26.79
CA PHE A 446 -9.51 -0.60 -27.06
C PHE A 446 -10.67 -0.64 -28.07
N ARG A 447 -10.71 -1.65 -28.94
CA ARG A 447 -11.86 -1.87 -29.84
C ARG A 447 -13.16 -2.18 -29.10
N LEU A 448 -13.06 -2.68 -27.86
CA LEU A 448 -14.24 -2.93 -27.02
C LEU A 448 -15.00 -1.65 -26.66
N THR A 449 -14.35 -0.50 -26.63
CA THR A 449 -15.00 0.78 -26.31
C THR A 449 -16.07 1.18 -27.32
N GLU A 450 -16.06 0.61 -28.53
CA GLU A 450 -17.05 0.87 -29.58
C GLU A 450 -18.41 0.20 -29.26
N THR A 451 -18.42 -0.86 -28.46
CA THR A 451 -19.62 -1.67 -28.20
C THR A 451 -19.91 -1.89 -26.73
N GLU A 452 -18.91 -1.73 -25.87
CA GLU A 452 -18.98 -2.08 -24.46
C GLU A 452 -18.80 -0.86 -23.54
N ARG A 453 -19.35 -0.94 -22.34
CA ARG A 453 -19.23 0.11 -21.32
C ARG A 453 -17.87 0.04 -20.61
N ILE A 454 -16.80 0.35 -21.37
CA ILE A 454 -15.43 0.33 -20.87
C ILE A 454 -14.76 1.66 -21.18
N LEU A 455 -14.16 2.28 -20.16
CA LEU A 455 -13.31 3.46 -20.27
C LEU A 455 -11.88 3.07 -19.90
N PHE A 456 -10.96 3.21 -20.85
CA PHE A 456 -9.52 3.10 -20.58
C PHE A 456 -8.94 4.49 -20.36
N ILE A 457 -8.20 4.66 -19.27
CA ILE A 457 -7.44 5.87 -18.96
C ILE A 457 -5.96 5.50 -18.91
N ASN A 458 -5.21 5.90 -19.92
CA ASN A 458 -3.80 5.62 -20.06
C ASN A 458 -2.98 6.83 -19.65
N VAL A 459 -2.02 6.64 -18.74
CA VAL A 459 -1.18 7.72 -18.20
C VAL A 459 0.27 7.44 -18.54
N PHE A 460 0.91 8.33 -19.31
CA PHE A 460 2.29 8.14 -19.75
C PHE A 460 3.03 9.47 -19.99
N ARG A 461 4.35 9.37 -20.23
CA ARG A 461 5.22 10.48 -20.59
C ARG A 461 5.44 10.51 -22.10
N PRO A 462 5.65 11.69 -22.71
CA PRO A 462 6.09 11.78 -24.10
C PRO A 462 7.51 11.22 -24.29
N GLY A 463 7.92 10.99 -25.54
CA GLY A 463 9.27 10.52 -25.86
C GLY A 463 9.46 8.99 -25.82
N TYR A 464 8.37 8.21 -25.74
CA TYR A 464 8.39 6.74 -25.74
C TYR A 464 7.60 6.20 -26.95
N SER A 465 8.27 6.17 -28.12
CA SER A 465 7.65 5.85 -29.42
C SER A 465 7.07 4.42 -29.50
N GLU A 466 7.71 3.45 -28.84
CA GLU A 466 7.31 2.05 -28.88
C GLU A 466 6.11 1.71 -28.01
N THR A 467 5.71 2.62 -27.10
CA THR A 467 4.65 2.39 -26.12
C THR A 467 3.54 3.46 -26.19
N GLY A 468 3.61 4.48 -25.37
CA GLY A 468 2.53 5.48 -25.26
C GLY A 468 2.25 6.27 -26.53
N GLU A 469 3.30 6.65 -27.31
CA GLU A 469 3.13 7.36 -28.56
C GLU A 469 2.52 6.47 -29.63
N ARG A 470 2.94 5.19 -29.74
CA ARG A 470 2.35 4.19 -30.62
C ARG A 470 0.85 4.06 -30.39
N LEU A 471 0.43 3.94 -29.11
CA LEU A 471 -1.00 3.88 -28.77
C LEU A 471 -1.74 5.17 -29.17
N SER A 472 -1.14 6.33 -28.94
CA SER A 472 -1.74 7.61 -29.31
C SER A 472 -1.90 7.75 -30.82
N GLU A 473 -0.91 7.35 -31.61
CA GLU A 473 -0.94 7.42 -33.07
C GLU A 473 -2.01 6.49 -33.66
N ASN A 474 -2.07 5.25 -33.17
CA ASN A 474 -3.08 4.29 -33.61
C ASN A 474 -4.50 4.75 -33.29
N LEU A 475 -4.70 5.52 -32.23
CA LEU A 475 -6.00 6.05 -31.84
C LEU A 475 -6.38 7.34 -32.62
N LYS A 476 -5.41 8.13 -33.11
CA LYS A 476 -5.69 9.34 -33.93
C LYS A 476 -6.44 9.03 -35.23
N THR A 477 -6.36 7.80 -35.72
CA THR A 477 -7.11 7.37 -36.89
C THR A 477 -8.58 7.03 -36.62
N LYS A 478 -9.00 7.00 -35.35
CA LYS A 478 -10.36 6.70 -34.91
C LYS A 478 -11.17 7.98 -34.67
N PRO A 479 -12.52 7.89 -34.77
CA PRO A 479 -13.37 9.03 -34.43
C PRO A 479 -13.13 9.56 -33.01
N GLU A 480 -13.13 10.88 -32.83
CA GLU A 480 -12.96 11.56 -31.51
C GLU A 480 -13.98 11.13 -30.45
N VAL A 481 -15.07 10.52 -30.85
CA VAL A 481 -16.08 9.98 -29.91
C VAL A 481 -15.48 8.87 -29.03
N TYR A 482 -14.56 8.07 -29.59
CA TYR A 482 -13.96 6.92 -28.88
C TYR A 482 -12.56 7.21 -28.33
N HIS A 483 -11.97 8.36 -28.65
CA HIS A 483 -10.63 8.73 -28.20
C HIS A 483 -10.55 10.19 -27.76
N VAL A 484 -9.99 10.41 -26.56
CA VAL A 484 -9.75 11.74 -25.99
C VAL A 484 -8.29 11.87 -25.56
N GLY A 485 -7.55 12.79 -26.16
CA GLY A 485 -6.22 13.20 -25.69
C GLY A 485 -6.34 14.30 -24.65
N ILE A 486 -5.63 14.18 -23.54
CA ILE A 486 -5.45 15.21 -22.52
C ILE A 486 -3.96 15.41 -22.33
N ASP A 487 -3.44 16.45 -22.97
CA ASP A 487 -2.07 16.89 -22.79
C ASP A 487 -2.01 17.82 -21.59
N ILE A 488 -1.17 17.48 -20.61
CA ILE A 488 -1.01 18.26 -19.41
C ILE A 488 0.21 19.17 -19.56
N GLU A 489 -0.06 20.43 -19.76
CA GLU A 489 0.95 21.46 -19.92
C GLU A 489 1.46 21.99 -18.56
N PRO A 490 2.62 22.65 -18.50
CA PRO A 490 3.06 23.37 -17.31
C PRO A 490 2.03 24.41 -16.84
N LEU A 491 2.00 24.68 -15.54
CA LEU A 491 1.19 25.75 -14.96
C LEU A 491 1.75 27.11 -15.42
N ASP A 492 0.86 28.05 -15.71
CA ASP A 492 1.25 29.44 -15.93
C ASP A 492 1.69 30.11 -14.62
N ASP A 493 2.26 31.30 -14.74
CA ASP A 493 2.82 32.05 -13.61
C ASP A 493 1.78 32.34 -12.53
N ASN A 494 0.53 32.66 -12.92
CA ASN A 494 -0.54 32.97 -11.97
C ASN A 494 -0.96 31.73 -11.19
N LEU A 495 -1.08 30.58 -11.85
CA LEU A 495 -1.41 29.31 -11.23
C LEU A 495 -0.28 28.81 -10.32
N CYS A 496 0.98 29.05 -10.71
CA CYS A 496 2.13 28.81 -9.85
C CYS A 496 2.10 29.67 -8.57
N GLU A 497 1.70 30.94 -8.69
CA GLU A 497 1.53 31.83 -7.54
C GLU A 497 0.46 31.33 -6.58
N ILE A 498 -0.69 30.95 -7.12
CA ILE A 498 -1.78 30.34 -6.33
C ILE A 498 -1.29 29.07 -5.64
N LEU A 499 -0.52 28.23 -6.33
CA LEU A 499 0.03 26.99 -5.78
C LEU A 499 0.96 27.28 -4.60
N ILE A 500 1.94 28.16 -4.75
CA ILE A 500 2.90 28.53 -3.70
C ILE A 500 2.18 29.16 -2.50
N SER A 501 1.29 30.11 -2.77
CA SER A 501 0.50 30.79 -1.73
C SER A 501 -0.39 29.83 -0.94
N SER A 502 -1.04 28.90 -1.63
CA SER A 502 -1.84 27.83 -1.03
C SER A 502 -1.02 26.89 -0.15
N MET A 503 0.21 26.56 -0.58
CA MET A 503 1.11 25.68 0.17
C MET A 503 1.64 26.34 1.44
N LEU A 504 1.98 27.60 1.41
CA LEU A 504 2.60 28.33 2.50
C LEU A 504 1.58 29.08 3.37
N ASN A 505 0.33 29.23 2.91
CA ASN A 505 -0.69 30.04 3.57
C ASN A 505 -0.18 31.46 3.91
N ILE A 506 0.51 32.08 2.96
CA ILE A 506 1.12 33.42 3.07
C ILE A 506 0.36 34.37 2.14
N SER A 507 0.00 35.55 2.63
CA SER A 507 -0.62 36.62 1.83
C SER A 507 0.40 37.51 1.10
N GLU A 508 1.64 37.56 1.58
CA GLU A 508 2.73 38.34 0.99
C GLU A 508 4.01 37.52 0.97
N PHE A 509 4.50 37.20 -0.20
CA PHE A 509 5.77 36.52 -0.45
C PHE A 509 6.73 37.47 -1.18
N ASP A 510 8.03 37.37 -0.91
CA ASP A 510 9.02 38.21 -1.59
C ASP A 510 9.02 37.93 -3.09
N HIS A 511 8.60 38.94 -3.88
CA HIS A 511 8.49 38.84 -5.33
C HIS A 511 9.81 38.49 -6.04
N ALA A 512 10.96 38.83 -5.48
CA ALA A 512 12.25 38.47 -6.06
C ALA A 512 12.55 36.99 -5.98
N ILE A 513 12.15 36.34 -4.89
CA ILE A 513 12.33 34.91 -4.67
C ILE A 513 11.27 34.12 -5.44
N TYR A 514 10.05 34.65 -5.44
CA TYR A 514 8.96 34.13 -6.22
C TYR A 514 9.35 34.03 -7.71
N GLY A 515 9.87 35.10 -8.30
CA GLY A 515 10.35 35.08 -9.68
C GLY A 515 11.46 34.06 -9.94
N LYS A 516 12.36 33.80 -8.96
CA LYS A 516 13.41 32.80 -9.09
C LYS A 516 12.83 31.38 -9.05
N ILE A 517 11.81 31.11 -8.21
CA ILE A 517 11.13 29.80 -8.17
C ILE A 517 10.43 29.55 -9.49
N LEU A 518 9.66 30.52 -10.00
CA LEU A 518 8.93 30.42 -11.26
C LEU A 518 9.85 30.12 -12.45
N GLN A 519 10.89 30.95 -12.61
CA GLN A 519 11.84 30.80 -13.70
C GLN A 519 12.51 29.44 -13.76
N ARG A 520 12.76 28.82 -12.58
CA ARG A 520 13.41 27.49 -12.49
C ARG A 520 12.44 26.34 -12.52
N ALA A 521 11.25 26.53 -11.96
CA ALA A 521 10.24 25.46 -11.93
C ALA A 521 9.61 25.21 -13.31
N GLY A 522 9.66 26.22 -14.23
CA GLY A 522 9.07 26.07 -15.55
C GLY A 522 7.62 25.63 -15.51
N GLY A 523 6.84 26.07 -14.51
CA GLY A 523 5.45 25.66 -14.32
C GLY A 523 5.22 24.22 -13.82
N ASN A 524 6.27 23.50 -13.40
CA ASN A 524 6.11 22.11 -12.92
C ASN A 524 5.70 22.08 -11.44
N PRO A 525 4.49 21.62 -11.09
CA PRO A 525 3.98 21.65 -9.72
C PRO A 525 4.84 20.85 -8.73
N PHE A 526 5.39 19.74 -9.16
CA PHE A 526 6.25 18.92 -8.30
C PHE A 526 7.57 19.61 -7.97
N PHE A 527 8.16 20.32 -8.94
CA PHE A 527 9.36 21.10 -8.69
C PHE A 527 9.06 22.23 -7.69
N ILE A 528 7.97 22.96 -7.86
CA ILE A 528 7.53 24.00 -6.93
C ILE A 528 7.37 23.43 -5.52
N GLU A 529 6.68 22.28 -5.39
CA GLU A 529 6.47 21.61 -4.10
C GLU A 529 7.80 21.25 -3.43
N GLU A 530 8.74 20.69 -4.16
CA GLU A 530 10.03 20.28 -3.62
C GLU A 530 10.93 21.47 -3.26
N VAL A 531 10.89 22.55 -4.03
CA VAL A 531 11.60 23.80 -3.70
C VAL A 531 11.02 24.41 -2.42
N VAL A 532 9.71 24.58 -2.34
CA VAL A 532 9.06 25.13 -1.13
C VAL A 532 9.40 24.30 0.09
N ARG A 533 9.44 22.97 -0.03
CA ARG A 533 9.84 22.08 1.04
C ARG A 533 11.30 22.30 1.43
N SER A 534 12.21 22.40 0.46
CA SER A 534 13.62 22.70 0.73
C SER A 534 13.80 24.01 1.49
N LEU A 535 13.02 25.05 1.14
CA LEU A 535 13.04 26.34 1.86
C LEU A 535 12.59 26.20 3.33
N ILE A 536 11.63 25.32 3.62
CA ILE A 536 11.18 25.06 4.98
C ILE A 536 12.25 24.25 5.76
N ASP A 537 12.82 23.22 5.16
CA ASP A 537 13.87 22.40 5.74
C ASP A 537 15.11 23.25 6.11
N GLU A 538 15.44 24.24 5.29
CA GLU A 538 16.53 25.19 5.53
C GLU A 538 16.19 26.29 6.54
N ARG A 539 14.96 26.31 7.03
CA ARG A 539 14.44 27.38 7.90
C ARG A 539 14.52 28.77 7.25
N ALA A 540 14.49 28.84 5.92
CA ALA A 540 14.30 30.06 5.17
C ALA A 540 12.84 30.54 5.27
N VAL A 541 11.95 29.57 5.44
CA VAL A 541 10.54 29.78 5.74
C VAL A 541 10.21 29.03 7.03
N THR A 542 9.64 29.71 8.01
CA THR A 542 9.30 29.11 9.34
C THR A 542 7.84 29.33 9.66
N LEU A 543 7.23 28.34 10.29
CA LEU A 543 5.84 28.41 10.74
C LEU A 543 5.74 29.15 12.08
N LYS A 544 5.04 30.28 12.13
CA LYS A 544 4.71 31.03 13.35
C LYS A 544 3.20 31.29 13.39
N ASN A 545 2.55 30.97 14.48
CA ASN A 545 1.10 31.19 14.68
C ASN A 545 0.20 30.64 13.55
N GLY A 546 0.57 29.50 12.98
CA GLY A 546 -0.18 28.85 11.90
C GLY A 546 0.03 29.44 10.50
N ARG A 547 0.93 30.43 10.35
CA ARG A 547 1.33 31.04 9.06
C ARG A 547 2.83 30.90 8.86
N PHE A 548 3.24 30.74 7.62
CA PHE A 548 4.65 30.73 7.26
C PHE A 548 5.19 32.14 7.10
N HIS A 549 6.41 32.38 7.60
CA HIS A 549 7.12 33.65 7.49
C HIS A 549 8.51 33.41 6.92
N THR A 550 8.96 34.31 6.07
CA THR A 550 10.32 34.33 5.53
C THR A 550 11.32 34.74 6.62
N THR A 551 12.54 34.24 6.53
CA THR A 551 13.65 34.59 7.42
C THR A 551 14.78 35.25 6.62
N ASP A 552 15.76 35.87 7.29
CA ASP A 552 16.92 36.50 6.64
C ASP A 552 17.76 35.53 5.80
N LYS A 553 17.62 34.21 6.03
CA LYS A 553 18.28 33.17 5.24
C LYS A 553 17.75 33.07 3.81
N MET A 554 16.56 33.59 3.54
CA MET A 554 15.89 33.48 2.24
C MET A 554 16.72 34.04 1.09
N GLY A 555 17.44 35.13 1.30
CA GLY A 555 18.31 35.77 0.30
C GLY A 555 19.58 34.99 -0.08
N THR A 556 20.01 34.06 0.79
CA THR A 556 21.29 33.34 0.63
C THR A 556 21.12 31.92 0.05
N ILE A 557 19.89 31.44 -0.10
CA ILE A 557 19.63 30.08 -0.55
C ILE A 557 19.73 29.97 -2.07
N ALA A 558 20.57 29.03 -2.52
CA ALA A 558 20.65 28.67 -3.93
C ALA A 558 19.52 27.67 -4.27
N ILE A 559 18.53 28.12 -5.06
CA ILE A 559 17.51 27.22 -5.61
C ILE A 559 18.14 26.40 -6.73
N PRO A 560 18.10 25.07 -6.69
CA PRO A 560 18.65 24.21 -7.75
C PRO A 560 17.99 24.44 -9.11
N ASN A 561 18.69 24.11 -10.19
CA ASN A 561 18.22 24.39 -11.55
C ASN A 561 17.28 23.33 -12.11
N THR A 562 17.38 22.08 -11.63
CA THR A 562 16.57 20.96 -12.13
C THR A 562 15.88 20.21 -10.98
N ILE A 563 14.82 19.48 -11.30
CA ILE A 563 14.13 18.58 -10.35
C ILE A 563 15.12 17.56 -9.77
N SER A 564 16.00 17.03 -10.61
CA SER A 564 17.04 16.09 -10.18
C SER A 564 17.97 16.70 -9.16
N ASP A 565 18.39 17.96 -9.35
CA ASP A 565 19.25 18.65 -8.39
C ASP A 565 18.55 18.90 -7.06
N VAL A 566 17.27 19.30 -7.07
CA VAL A 566 16.48 19.46 -5.83
C VAL A 566 16.37 18.15 -5.06
N LEU A 567 16.10 17.05 -5.76
CA LEU A 567 16.03 15.73 -5.15
C LEU A 567 17.40 15.27 -4.64
N MET A 568 18.47 15.57 -5.40
CA MET A 568 19.83 15.25 -4.96
C MET A 568 20.26 16.04 -3.73
N VAL A 569 19.94 17.32 -3.64
CA VAL A 569 20.18 18.11 -2.43
C VAL A 569 19.52 17.47 -1.20
N ARG A 570 18.32 16.94 -1.34
CA ARG A 570 17.65 16.22 -0.26
C ARG A 570 18.38 14.92 0.11
N VAL A 571 18.82 14.15 -0.88
CA VAL A 571 19.58 12.91 -0.67
C VAL A 571 20.95 13.22 -0.04
N ASP A 572 21.64 14.28 -0.49
CA ASP A 572 22.96 14.66 0.01
C ASP A 572 22.96 15.17 1.45
N ARG A 573 21.81 15.69 1.94
CA ARG A 573 21.63 16.10 3.34
C ARG A 573 21.41 14.94 4.30
N LEU A 574 21.15 13.74 3.78
CA LEU A 574 21.02 12.55 4.61
C LEU A 574 22.38 12.20 5.22
N GLU A 575 22.33 11.65 6.42
CA GLU A 575 23.48 11.00 7.03
C GLU A 575 24.13 10.01 6.04
N GLU A 576 25.44 9.90 6.01
CA GLU A 576 26.18 9.15 5.00
C GLU A 576 25.66 7.72 4.78
N GLU A 577 25.38 7.03 5.87
CA GLU A 577 24.86 5.65 5.82
C GLU A 577 23.42 5.58 5.29
N THR A 578 22.57 6.54 5.65
CA THR A 578 21.19 6.64 5.11
C THR A 578 21.21 7.01 3.63
N ARG A 579 22.12 7.90 3.22
CA ARG A 579 22.35 8.25 1.81
C ARG A 579 22.82 7.05 1.00
N ASN A 580 23.73 6.25 1.55
CA ASN A 580 24.19 5.01 0.91
C ASN A 580 23.05 4.00 0.78
N LEU A 581 22.18 3.90 1.78
CA LEU A 581 20.98 3.05 1.72
C LEU A 581 20.05 3.47 0.56
N VAL A 582 19.80 4.77 0.39
CA VAL A 582 19.00 5.31 -0.73
C VAL A 582 19.65 4.98 -2.08
N LYS A 583 20.98 5.08 -2.19
CA LYS A 583 21.72 4.68 -3.40
C LYS A 583 21.58 3.20 -3.71
N ILE A 584 21.73 2.32 -2.71
CA ILE A 584 21.53 0.88 -2.87
C ILE A 584 20.08 0.60 -3.33
N ALA A 585 19.10 1.17 -2.64
CA ALA A 585 17.69 1.02 -2.99
C ALA A 585 17.40 1.45 -4.44
N SER A 586 18.04 2.55 -4.90
CA SER A 586 17.87 3.05 -6.27
C SER A 586 18.37 2.08 -7.34
N VAL A 587 19.38 1.28 -7.04
CA VAL A 587 19.91 0.23 -7.93
C VAL A 587 19.01 -1.00 -7.93
N ILE A 588 18.44 -1.39 -6.78
CA ILE A 588 17.48 -2.50 -6.73
C ILE A 588 16.28 -2.15 -7.61
N GLY A 589 15.78 -0.90 -7.55
CA GLY A 589 14.71 -0.42 -8.40
C GLY A 589 13.80 0.60 -7.72
N ARG A 590 12.72 1.00 -8.42
CA ARG A 590 11.72 1.89 -7.86
C ARG A 590 10.96 1.25 -6.69
N THR A 591 10.75 -0.07 -6.79
CA THR A 591 10.16 -0.93 -5.76
C THR A 591 11.16 -2.02 -5.40
N PHE A 592 11.28 -2.35 -4.13
CA PHE A 592 12.26 -3.30 -3.65
C PHE A 592 11.82 -3.99 -2.35
N PHE A 593 12.16 -5.26 -2.23
CA PHE A 593 11.89 -6.02 -1.01
C PHE A 593 12.85 -5.66 0.10
N TYR A 594 12.33 -5.57 1.33
CA TYR A 594 13.13 -5.35 2.54
C TYR A 594 14.31 -6.32 2.64
N ARG A 595 14.09 -7.62 2.40
CA ARG A 595 15.11 -8.66 2.50
C ARG A 595 16.27 -8.42 1.53
N VAL A 596 15.98 -8.02 0.29
CA VAL A 596 17.03 -7.71 -0.71
C VAL A 596 17.82 -6.49 -0.27
N LEU A 597 17.15 -5.43 0.18
CA LEU A 597 17.82 -4.23 0.67
C LEU A 597 18.69 -4.54 1.90
N SER A 598 18.17 -5.27 2.86
CA SER A 598 18.88 -5.67 4.09
C SER A 598 20.14 -6.47 3.79
N GLU A 599 20.05 -7.43 2.87
CA GLU A 599 21.17 -8.28 2.45
C GLU A 599 22.27 -7.46 1.76
N VAL A 600 21.89 -6.56 0.84
CA VAL A 600 22.87 -5.76 0.07
C VAL A 600 23.48 -4.64 0.91
N ALA A 601 22.69 -4.02 1.80
CA ALA A 601 23.15 -2.93 2.66
C ALA A 601 24.05 -3.41 3.79
N ASN A 602 23.96 -4.70 4.17
CA ASN A 602 24.70 -5.30 5.29
C ASN A 602 24.59 -4.46 6.58
N SER A 603 23.43 -3.79 6.74
CA SER A 603 23.16 -2.84 7.83
C SER A 603 22.32 -3.56 8.88
N GLY A 604 22.93 -3.95 9.99
CA GLY A 604 22.27 -4.63 11.09
C GLY A 604 21.04 -3.87 11.68
N GLU A 605 20.95 -3.77 12.99
CA GLU A 605 19.80 -3.23 13.74
C GLU A 605 19.37 -1.77 13.38
N ASP A 606 20.22 -1.00 12.70
CA ASP A 606 19.97 0.40 12.31
C ASP A 606 19.12 0.57 11.04
N LEU A 607 18.88 -0.51 10.27
CA LEU A 607 18.16 -0.44 9.00
C LEU A 607 16.72 0.04 9.18
N ASP A 608 16.01 -0.50 10.14
CA ASP A 608 14.60 -0.16 10.40
C ASP A 608 14.42 1.30 10.84
N ARG A 609 15.36 1.82 11.65
CA ARG A 609 15.36 3.23 12.05
C ARG A 609 15.53 4.14 10.83
N ARG A 610 16.45 3.80 9.92
CA ARG A 610 16.71 4.57 8.69
C ARG A 610 15.55 4.50 7.72
N LEU A 611 14.95 3.32 7.54
CA LEU A 611 13.76 3.17 6.71
C LEU A 611 12.56 3.95 7.28
N THR A 612 12.39 3.96 8.61
CA THR A 612 11.38 4.78 9.26
C THR A 612 11.62 6.26 9.00
N TYR A 613 12.85 6.75 9.16
CA TYR A 613 13.20 8.12 8.83
C TYR A 613 12.95 8.46 7.34
N LEU A 614 13.31 7.55 6.41
CA LEU A 614 13.06 7.75 4.97
C LEU A 614 11.56 7.76 4.62
N LYS A 615 10.72 7.08 5.40
CA LYS A 615 9.25 7.18 5.30
C LYS A 615 8.75 8.52 5.84
N GLU A 616 9.25 8.97 6.98
CA GLU A 616 8.89 10.25 7.59
C GLU A 616 9.20 11.43 6.67
N ILE A 617 10.38 11.46 6.08
CA ILE A 617 10.73 12.48 5.08
C ILE A 617 10.08 12.23 3.71
N GLN A 618 9.27 11.19 3.58
CA GLN A 618 8.49 10.83 2.40
C GLN A 618 9.32 10.57 1.13
N LEU A 619 10.52 10.06 1.30
CA LEU A 619 11.33 9.56 0.19
C LEU A 619 10.87 8.15 -0.19
N PHE A 620 10.52 7.32 0.80
CA PHE A 620 10.01 5.97 0.62
C PHE A 620 8.55 5.84 1.09
N ARG A 621 7.87 4.83 0.54
CA ARG A 621 6.60 4.29 1.05
C ARG A 621 6.77 2.81 1.29
N GLU A 622 6.04 2.27 2.25
CA GLU A 622 5.99 0.87 2.56
C GLU A 622 4.69 0.26 2.04
N ARG A 623 4.78 -0.94 1.52
CA ARG A 623 3.63 -1.81 1.22
C ARG A 623 4.00 -3.25 1.51
N ARG A 624 3.03 -4.13 1.68
CA ARG A 624 3.27 -5.57 1.80
C ARG A 624 3.00 -6.25 0.47
N ARG A 625 3.93 -7.09 0.04
CA ARG A 625 3.83 -7.87 -1.18
C ARG A 625 4.30 -9.31 -0.95
N MET A 626 3.51 -10.31 -1.36
CA MET A 626 3.83 -11.74 -1.22
C MET A 626 4.21 -12.16 0.21
N GLY A 627 3.52 -11.60 1.23
CA GLY A 627 3.88 -11.83 2.64
C GLY A 627 5.16 -11.12 3.09
N GLU A 628 5.80 -10.35 2.22
CA GLU A 628 7.03 -9.62 2.50
C GLU A 628 6.79 -8.10 2.53
N VAL A 629 7.65 -7.41 3.25
CA VAL A 629 7.66 -5.94 3.27
C VAL A 629 8.39 -5.45 2.02
N GLU A 630 7.68 -4.67 1.20
CA GLU A 630 8.22 -4.01 0.03
C GLU A 630 8.22 -2.51 0.26
N TYR A 631 9.30 -1.86 -0.12
CA TYR A 631 9.43 -0.42 -0.14
C TYR A 631 9.41 0.10 -1.57
N LEU A 632 8.94 1.32 -1.73
CA LEU A 632 8.97 2.00 -3.03
C LEU A 632 9.40 3.45 -2.87
N PHE A 633 10.16 3.94 -3.83
CA PHE A 633 10.38 5.39 -3.96
C PHE A 633 9.05 6.09 -4.23
N LYS A 634 8.73 7.08 -3.41
CA LYS A 634 7.48 7.83 -3.56
C LYS A 634 7.38 8.48 -4.94
N HIS A 635 8.50 8.96 -5.46
CA HIS A 635 8.62 9.57 -6.78
C HIS A 635 9.69 8.84 -7.61
N ALA A 636 9.34 8.47 -8.86
CA ALA A 636 10.27 7.81 -9.77
C ALA A 636 11.52 8.64 -10.02
N LEU A 637 11.35 9.97 -10.13
CA LEU A 637 12.47 10.91 -10.30
C LEU A 637 13.49 10.87 -9.16
N ALA A 638 13.04 10.59 -7.92
CA ALA A 638 13.95 10.46 -6.78
C ALA A 638 14.83 9.21 -6.91
N GLN A 639 14.26 8.09 -7.39
CA GLN A 639 15.04 6.89 -7.70
C GLN A 639 16.01 7.12 -8.85
N GLU A 640 15.57 7.76 -9.94
CA GLU A 640 16.39 8.08 -11.11
C GLU A 640 17.56 8.99 -10.73
N ALA A 641 17.31 10.05 -9.95
CA ALA A 641 18.34 10.97 -9.48
C ALA A 641 19.37 10.27 -8.58
N ALA A 642 18.91 9.49 -7.60
CA ALA A 642 19.80 8.72 -6.73
C ALA A 642 20.64 7.72 -7.52
N TYR A 643 20.05 6.98 -8.46
CA TYR A 643 20.73 6.03 -9.33
C TYR A 643 21.81 6.72 -10.18
N ASN A 644 21.47 7.83 -10.81
CA ASN A 644 22.40 8.57 -11.68
C ASN A 644 23.56 9.22 -10.91
N SER A 645 23.41 9.49 -9.61
CA SER A 645 24.47 10.02 -8.75
C SER A 645 25.56 8.99 -8.43
N ILE A 646 25.32 7.71 -8.68
CA ILE A 646 26.27 6.64 -8.38
C ILE A 646 27.31 6.54 -9.51
N LEU A 647 28.58 6.56 -9.15
CA LEU A 647 29.66 6.38 -10.13
C LEU A 647 29.53 5.04 -10.88
N PRO A 648 29.86 4.98 -12.19
CA PRO A 648 29.64 3.79 -13.02
C PRO A 648 30.25 2.51 -12.45
N ARG A 649 31.46 2.59 -11.87
CA ARG A 649 32.12 1.42 -11.24
C ARG A 649 31.38 0.93 -10.00
N SER A 650 30.98 1.85 -9.14
CA SER A 650 30.21 1.54 -7.92
C SER A 650 28.82 0.99 -8.27
N ARG A 651 28.19 1.53 -9.32
CA ARG A 651 26.89 1.09 -9.83
C ARG A 651 26.96 -0.35 -10.31
N ARG A 652 27.99 -0.72 -11.09
CA ARG A 652 28.25 -2.12 -11.52
C ARG A 652 28.37 -3.08 -10.34
N ASN A 653 29.16 -2.70 -9.33
CA ASN A 653 29.33 -3.52 -8.13
C ASN A 653 28.02 -3.68 -7.34
N LEU A 654 27.17 -2.64 -7.27
CA LEU A 654 25.86 -2.74 -6.63
C LEU A 654 24.92 -3.65 -7.42
N HIS A 655 24.88 -3.57 -8.74
CA HIS A 655 24.10 -4.50 -9.57
C HIS A 655 24.51 -5.95 -9.32
N LEU A 656 25.82 -6.23 -9.21
CA LEU A 656 26.32 -7.57 -8.91
C LEU A 656 25.84 -8.07 -7.54
N LYS A 657 25.95 -7.22 -6.51
CA LYS A 657 25.48 -7.56 -5.15
C LYS A 657 23.99 -7.81 -5.11
N VAL A 658 23.20 -6.99 -5.80
CA VAL A 658 21.74 -7.14 -5.89
C VAL A 658 21.37 -8.45 -6.58
N ALA A 659 22.00 -8.76 -7.72
CA ALA A 659 21.74 -10.01 -8.42
C ALA A 659 22.07 -11.24 -7.54
N ALA A 660 23.22 -11.24 -6.87
CA ALA A 660 23.62 -12.31 -5.97
C ALA A 660 22.67 -12.45 -4.75
N ALA A 661 22.15 -11.34 -4.22
CA ALA A 661 21.17 -11.35 -3.15
C ALA A 661 19.84 -11.95 -3.60
N ILE A 662 19.35 -11.59 -4.79
CA ILE A 662 18.12 -12.14 -5.38
C ILE A 662 18.26 -13.66 -5.60
N GLU A 663 19.39 -14.12 -6.19
CA GLU A 663 19.66 -15.55 -6.39
C GLU A 663 19.59 -16.35 -5.08
N ARG A 664 20.07 -15.77 -3.97
CA ARG A 664 20.12 -16.43 -2.67
C ARG A 664 18.77 -16.41 -1.95
N ILE A 665 18.13 -15.25 -1.91
CA ILE A 665 16.89 -15.06 -1.17
C ILE A 665 15.72 -15.80 -1.82
N PHE A 666 15.67 -15.84 -3.15
CA PHE A 666 14.55 -16.40 -3.91
C PHE A 666 14.94 -17.69 -4.65
N ALA A 667 15.89 -18.46 -4.12
CA ALA A 667 16.41 -19.69 -4.76
C ALA A 667 15.31 -20.67 -5.17
N GLU A 668 14.25 -20.85 -4.35
CA GLU A 668 13.11 -21.74 -4.63
C GLU A 668 12.14 -21.20 -5.67
N ARG A 669 12.15 -19.88 -5.90
CA ARG A 669 11.23 -19.16 -6.80
C ARG A 669 11.97 -18.33 -7.83
N LEU A 670 13.17 -18.74 -8.20
CA LEU A 670 14.07 -17.96 -9.03
C LEU A 670 13.50 -17.64 -10.42
N HIS A 671 12.59 -18.49 -10.93
CA HIS A 671 11.94 -18.29 -12.22
C HIS A 671 11.13 -16.99 -12.30
N GLU A 672 10.57 -16.51 -11.18
CA GLU A 672 9.85 -15.23 -11.11
C GLU A 672 10.77 -14.02 -11.28
N PHE A 673 12.08 -14.20 -11.10
CA PHE A 673 13.10 -13.14 -11.11
C PHE A 673 14.08 -13.23 -12.29
N TYR A 674 13.89 -14.14 -13.25
CA TYR A 674 14.83 -14.29 -14.36
C TYR A 674 15.03 -12.99 -15.15
N GLY A 675 13.94 -12.25 -15.47
CA GLY A 675 14.04 -10.95 -16.14
C GLY A 675 14.77 -9.89 -15.31
N THR A 676 14.52 -9.86 -13.99
CA THR A 676 15.23 -8.96 -13.05
C THR A 676 16.71 -9.32 -12.96
N LEU A 677 17.05 -10.59 -12.88
CA LEU A 677 18.43 -11.06 -12.85
C LEU A 677 19.16 -10.76 -14.16
N ALA A 678 18.51 -10.98 -15.30
CA ALA A 678 19.01 -10.59 -16.61
C ALA A 678 19.34 -9.10 -16.66
N TYR A 679 18.42 -8.25 -16.21
CA TYR A 679 18.60 -6.79 -16.11
C TYR A 679 19.81 -6.40 -15.26
N HIS A 680 19.99 -7.01 -14.08
CA HIS A 680 21.11 -6.68 -13.21
C HIS A 680 22.42 -7.19 -13.77
N TYR A 681 22.49 -8.44 -14.22
CA TYR A 681 23.73 -9.00 -14.77
C TYR A 681 24.16 -8.34 -16.08
N SER A 682 23.24 -7.89 -16.94
CA SER A 682 23.59 -7.16 -18.18
C SER A 682 24.30 -5.82 -17.91
N ARG A 683 24.20 -5.29 -16.69
CA ARG A 683 24.90 -4.08 -16.23
C ARG A 683 26.19 -4.36 -15.47
N THR A 684 26.63 -5.61 -15.45
CA THR A 684 27.89 -6.05 -14.84
C THR A 684 28.86 -6.53 -15.93
N GLU A 685 30.00 -7.00 -15.50
CA GLU A 685 31.01 -7.63 -16.40
C GLU A 685 30.80 -9.14 -16.55
N ILE A 686 29.79 -9.73 -15.86
CA ILE A 686 29.50 -11.18 -15.89
C ILE A 686 28.46 -11.44 -16.99
N LEU A 687 28.88 -11.26 -18.25
CA LEU A 687 28.00 -11.36 -19.41
C LEU A 687 27.42 -12.78 -19.62
N GLU A 688 28.14 -13.82 -19.22
CA GLU A 688 27.69 -15.22 -19.29
C GLU A 688 26.40 -15.46 -18.44
N LYS A 689 26.36 -14.88 -17.23
CA LYS A 689 25.15 -14.96 -16.41
C LYS A 689 24.01 -14.12 -16.97
N ALA A 690 24.31 -12.95 -17.54
CA ALA A 690 23.32 -12.13 -18.20
C ALA A 690 22.66 -12.90 -19.36
N GLU A 691 23.46 -13.51 -20.25
CA GLU A 691 22.99 -14.35 -21.34
C GLU A 691 22.11 -15.51 -20.83
N ALA A 692 22.61 -16.26 -19.84
CA ALA A 692 21.89 -17.39 -19.28
C ALA A 692 20.53 -17.00 -18.69
N TYR A 693 20.43 -15.85 -18.03
CA TYR A 693 19.15 -15.38 -17.46
C TYR A 693 18.23 -14.76 -18.52
N LEU A 694 18.75 -14.12 -19.57
CA LEU A 694 17.96 -13.67 -20.72
C LEU A 694 17.28 -14.86 -21.41
N ILE A 695 18.02 -15.96 -21.64
CA ILE A 695 17.48 -17.18 -22.24
C ILE A 695 16.37 -17.77 -21.34
N LYS A 696 16.64 -17.93 -20.04
CA LYS A 696 15.66 -18.46 -19.09
C LYS A 696 14.40 -17.58 -19.01
N ALA A 697 14.57 -16.26 -19.04
CA ALA A 697 13.44 -15.32 -19.05
C ALA A 697 12.65 -15.44 -20.37
N GLY A 698 13.33 -15.63 -21.51
CA GLY A 698 12.69 -15.91 -22.79
C GLY A 698 11.88 -17.21 -22.78
N GLU A 699 12.43 -18.27 -22.21
CA GLU A 699 11.72 -19.56 -22.05
C GLU A 699 10.47 -19.42 -21.17
N GLU A 700 10.53 -18.65 -20.07
CA GLU A 700 9.35 -18.38 -19.26
C GLU A 700 8.32 -17.49 -20.01
N GLY A 701 8.80 -16.51 -20.78
CA GLY A 701 7.96 -15.69 -21.66
C GLY A 701 7.18 -16.56 -22.67
N LEU A 702 7.83 -17.54 -23.29
CA LEU A 702 7.15 -18.48 -24.21
C LEU A 702 6.09 -19.32 -23.49
N LYS A 703 6.34 -19.76 -22.24
CA LYS A 703 5.35 -20.52 -21.46
C LYS A 703 4.13 -19.68 -21.11
N SER A 704 4.30 -18.38 -20.90
CA SER A 704 3.20 -17.42 -20.64
C SER A 704 2.63 -16.82 -21.92
N SER A 705 3.06 -17.29 -23.10
CA SER A 705 2.67 -16.78 -24.42
C SER A 705 3.01 -15.31 -24.67
N ALA A 706 4.02 -14.79 -24.00
CA ALA A 706 4.61 -13.47 -24.26
C ALA A 706 5.67 -13.59 -25.38
N SER A 707 5.24 -13.92 -26.58
CA SER A 707 6.14 -14.30 -27.69
C SER A 707 7.06 -13.15 -28.13
N MET A 708 6.58 -11.90 -28.09
CA MET A 708 7.38 -10.73 -28.45
C MET A 708 8.46 -10.42 -27.40
N GLU A 709 8.14 -10.52 -26.12
CA GLU A 709 9.13 -10.39 -25.04
C GLU A 709 10.18 -11.49 -25.12
N ALA A 710 9.75 -12.72 -25.37
CA ALA A 710 10.68 -13.83 -25.55
C ALA A 710 11.65 -13.57 -26.72
N LEU A 711 11.13 -13.07 -27.85
CA LEU A 711 11.94 -12.70 -29.01
C LEU A 711 12.94 -11.59 -28.67
N ASN A 712 12.48 -10.53 -27.99
CA ASN A 712 13.34 -9.42 -27.56
C ASN A 712 14.45 -9.90 -26.61
N LEU A 713 14.12 -10.76 -25.65
CA LEU A 713 15.08 -11.34 -24.69
C LEU A 713 16.12 -12.23 -25.39
N TYR A 714 15.71 -13.04 -26.37
CA TYR A 714 16.64 -13.83 -27.17
C TYR A 714 17.50 -12.96 -28.07
N GLN A 715 16.96 -11.87 -28.64
CA GLN A 715 17.74 -10.92 -29.42
C GLN A 715 18.80 -10.23 -28.56
N GLU A 716 18.41 -9.79 -27.34
CA GLU A 716 19.34 -9.18 -26.37
C GLU A 716 20.43 -10.17 -25.94
N ALA A 717 20.07 -11.43 -25.72
CA ALA A 717 21.04 -12.50 -25.44
C ALA A 717 22.00 -12.72 -26.61
N LEU A 718 21.49 -12.68 -27.84
CA LEU A 718 22.28 -12.81 -29.07
C LEU A 718 23.27 -11.63 -29.23
N ASP A 719 22.80 -10.41 -29.01
CA ASP A 719 23.62 -9.20 -29.10
C ASP A 719 24.75 -9.19 -28.05
N LEU A 720 24.43 -9.62 -26.81
CA LEU A 720 25.41 -9.81 -25.76
C LEU A 720 26.49 -10.84 -26.14
N TYR A 721 26.07 -11.97 -26.70
CA TYR A 721 27.00 -12.99 -27.14
C TYR A 721 27.89 -12.49 -28.27
N LEU A 722 27.33 -11.85 -29.30
CA LEU A 722 28.08 -11.29 -30.41
C LEU A 722 29.11 -10.25 -29.96
N LYS A 723 28.73 -9.44 -28.98
CA LYS A 723 29.62 -8.46 -28.35
C LYS A 723 30.77 -9.10 -27.60
N ASN A 724 30.52 -10.26 -26.96
CA ASN A 724 31.50 -10.94 -26.11
C ASN A 724 32.45 -11.85 -26.89
N TYR A 725 31.97 -12.55 -27.91
CA TYR A 725 32.70 -13.60 -28.63
C TYR A 725 32.92 -13.29 -30.11
N GLY A 726 32.39 -12.17 -30.62
CA GLY A 726 32.43 -11.81 -32.05
C GLY A 726 31.48 -12.66 -32.91
N ALA A 727 31.35 -12.32 -34.18
CA ALA A 727 30.64 -13.16 -35.14
C ALA A 727 31.35 -14.50 -35.27
N ALA A 728 30.76 -15.57 -34.75
CA ALA A 728 31.36 -16.89 -34.77
C ALA A 728 31.58 -17.34 -36.22
N SER A 729 32.83 -17.60 -36.58
CA SER A 729 33.20 -18.17 -37.87
C SER A 729 32.77 -19.66 -38.03
N ASP A 730 32.36 -20.29 -36.96
CA ASP A 730 31.98 -21.73 -36.94
C ASP A 730 30.55 -21.93 -36.42
N PRO A 731 29.56 -22.23 -37.32
CA PRO A 731 28.17 -22.52 -36.96
C PRO A 731 28.02 -23.72 -35.98
N GLY A 732 29.03 -24.59 -35.88
CA GLY A 732 29.02 -25.76 -34.99
C GLY A 732 29.21 -25.40 -33.51
N LYS A 733 29.75 -24.22 -33.20
CA LYS A 733 29.98 -23.73 -31.85
C LYS A 733 28.84 -22.88 -31.30
N LEU A 734 27.78 -22.66 -32.08
CA LEU A 734 26.62 -21.93 -31.64
C LEU A 734 25.86 -22.72 -30.58
N PRO A 735 25.48 -22.13 -29.46
CA PRO A 735 24.59 -22.74 -28.47
C PRO A 735 23.31 -23.27 -29.10
N TYR A 736 22.71 -24.32 -28.53
CA TYR A 736 21.53 -25.01 -29.05
C TYR A 736 20.37 -24.07 -29.36
N TRP A 737 20.12 -23.09 -28.52
CA TRP A 737 19.06 -22.09 -28.68
C TRP A 737 19.20 -21.15 -29.90
N ARG A 738 20.37 -21.17 -30.57
CA ARG A 738 20.60 -20.47 -31.85
C ARG A 738 20.28 -21.31 -33.07
N LYS A 739 20.09 -22.61 -32.87
CA LYS A 739 19.77 -23.54 -33.97
C LYS A 739 18.28 -23.71 -34.15
N THR A 740 17.49 -23.30 -33.16
CA THR A 740 16.01 -23.22 -33.16
C THR A 740 15.53 -21.79 -33.38
#